data_e4d285dbe15ca8f297913ca74e4cf02c
#
_entry.id   e4d285dbe15ca8f297913ca74e4cf02c
#
_cell.length_a   1.000
_cell.length_b   1.000
_cell.length_c   1.000
_cell.angle_alpha   90.00
_cell.angle_beta   90.00
_cell.angle_gamma   90.00
#
_symmetry.space_group_name_H-M   'P 1'
#
loop_
_entity.id
_entity.type
_entity.pdbx_description
1 polymer ?
#
loop_
_entity_poly.entity_id
_entity_poly.type
_entity_poly.pdbx_seq_one_letter_code
_entity_poly.pdbx_strand_id
1 'polypeptide(L)'
;MNTKLLLKKIIFSCICALACGNAYSQGSLLKGKVTDTKGIGIPGASVKIKGSPKSTMTNAGGTFSISYSGNATLVISVVGYTKKEIALTSQTSLSISLEEDNQNLNEVVVTALGIKREKRMLTYSSTEIKSDELVQAKEPNLVNALAGKASGVQVTSSSGSPGSSARIVVRGGSSLFGNNEALMVIDGIPVNNSETGNLNSGPGTNRLADLDPSIVESMNILKGTAATALYGSAGANGVIIITTKNGGGNSKPTINFSSDFSVETALIPEIQNKYSLGTNGIYYDGETQKTSTSWGALMDTLKINGVKAKVYDQSDLFFKTGKTYNNTLNIGGSSGENSSYFISYSNFNQTGTVPDTKFVRNSVFAKYSAKILKNLNTTFQLNYTNTNNIRLPEGYALESPVWTVFTAPVSYNLQPSTNADGTQRLFRFSRNNPYWVLDNISNTSSVNRFMPTFTADYKPLSWLTITERFGADVYTEQDKYHESPESVSNPTGRIVVANSLFRQFNNDLIASASHEIGNFTIDGILGNNIYSQYNEYSRANGLGISVEGLDNISAASNITYTESHNLRRKIGFYLQGNIDYKRFIVLSLTGRYDGNSTLSVGNNFYPYGSAATSFIFSQFFSDGLKRTVNMAKLRVSYGTVGNDGSIDPYSLATVYQTQSGDQVIRNINFPYQGQSGFLLSQTLANATLKNERLDEFETGLELGFLNNRISFEGSYYAKNTNGGIIPQVSLAPSTGYTFTSVNSAHLQIKGLEAALNIVPVKSRSFQWDMTLNWSRSRSKVLEIYQDLNQIGNGFTTIVKGESYGTIFGTRYARNAAGRILTDAGGLPYAADTQGIIGDINPDWTASANNNFRYRQWNFSFFFDFKKGGDIQNNVDGYGYFYGTPKVTEDRGPRVVDGISAETGLPNTVSVTGQAYYQRANGITESVIQDGTYLKLRNASIGYTIKPAALKKSPFKAISVSVTGRNLWIHAPHFTGGDPEVSSFGSSNGSQGIYSFSVPTSRSIDFNLKLTL
;
A
#
# COMPACT_ATOMS: atom_id res chain seq x y z
N MET A 1 15.14 70.07 -8.45
CA MET A 1 16.56 70.39 -8.78
C MET A 1 17.42 69.62 -7.80
N ASN A 2 18.18 68.67 -8.27
CA ASN A 2 19.31 67.95 -7.61
C ASN A 2 19.09 66.87 -6.56
N THR A 3 18.36 65.82 -6.93
CA THR A 3 18.48 64.49 -6.26
C THR A 3 19.60 63.61 -6.86
N LYS A 4 20.10 63.89 -8.03
CA LYS A 4 21.22 63.17 -8.69
C LYS A 4 22.61 63.49 -8.15
N LEU A 5 22.83 64.59 -7.43
CA LEU A 5 24.13 64.96 -6.88
C LEU A 5 24.39 64.38 -5.48
N LEU A 6 23.32 64.09 -4.73
CA LEU A 6 23.42 63.47 -3.41
C LEU A 6 23.79 61.97 -3.51
N LEU A 7 23.23 61.29 -4.52
CA LEU A 7 23.45 59.82 -4.77
C LEU A 7 24.89 59.55 -5.22
N LYS A 8 25.48 60.47 -6.02
CA LYS A 8 26.90 60.31 -6.44
C LYS A 8 27.89 60.51 -5.32
N LYS A 9 27.61 61.38 -4.31
CA LYS A 9 28.50 61.58 -3.14
C LYS A 9 28.39 60.44 -2.14
N ILE A 10 27.25 59.78 -1.99
CA ILE A 10 27.07 58.63 -1.12
C ILE A 10 27.80 57.39 -1.75
N ILE A 11 27.71 57.18 -3.05
CA ILE A 11 28.36 56.07 -3.73
C ILE A 11 29.91 56.25 -3.71
N PHE A 12 30.40 57.48 -3.83
CA PHE A 12 31.84 57.76 -3.76
C PHE A 12 32.42 57.62 -2.33
N SER A 13 31.69 57.98 -1.30
CA SER A 13 32.08 57.74 0.10
C SER A 13 32.03 56.27 0.50
N CYS A 14 31.13 55.47 -0.05
CA CYS A 14 31.09 54.00 0.20
C CYS A 14 32.21 53.25 -0.51
N ILE A 15 32.69 53.75 -1.70
CA ILE A 15 33.80 53.12 -2.43
C ILE A 15 35.15 53.47 -1.75
N CYS A 16 35.31 54.62 -1.15
CA CYS A 16 36.56 54.98 -0.40
C CYS A 16 36.62 54.29 0.98
N ALA A 17 35.49 53.97 1.63
CA ALA A 17 35.46 53.21 2.89
C ALA A 17 35.73 51.70 2.69
N LEU A 18 35.57 51.14 1.49
CA LEU A 18 35.89 49.77 1.13
C LEU A 18 37.38 49.55 0.72
N ALA A 19 38.17 50.59 0.55
CA ALA A 19 39.55 50.52 0.11
C ALA A 19 40.61 50.54 1.24
N CYS A 20 40.25 50.75 2.50
CA CYS A 20 41.17 50.85 3.64
C CYS A 20 40.88 49.81 4.72
N GLY A 21 40.94 48.50 4.40
CA GLY A 21 40.71 47.47 5.43
C GLY A 21 41.19 46.09 5.09
N ASN A 22 42.15 45.91 4.22
CA ASN A 22 42.76 44.60 4.01
C ASN A 22 44.20 44.56 4.58
N ALA A 23 44.30 44.48 5.90
CA ALA A 23 45.47 43.91 6.52
C ALA A 23 45.43 42.40 6.34
N TYR A 24 46.08 41.87 5.31
CA TYR A 24 46.26 40.43 5.14
C TYR A 24 47.14 39.90 6.25
N SER A 25 46.55 39.31 7.29
CA SER A 25 47.23 38.34 8.12
C SER A 25 47.66 37.19 7.20
N GLN A 26 48.95 37.00 6.97
CA GLN A 26 49.48 35.84 6.23
C GLN A 26 49.14 34.57 6.97
N GLY A 27 48.06 33.92 6.56
CA GLY A 27 47.68 32.59 7.04
C GLY A 27 48.68 31.54 6.59
N SER A 28 49.14 30.70 7.51
CA SER A 28 50.02 29.57 7.20
C SER A 28 49.28 28.56 6.35
N LEU A 29 49.88 28.12 5.25
CA LEU A 29 49.34 27.08 4.37
C LEU A 29 49.76 25.72 4.92
N LEU A 30 48.78 24.95 5.42
CA LEU A 30 48.96 23.55 5.84
C LEU A 30 48.77 22.64 4.64
N LYS A 31 49.73 21.82 4.30
CA LYS A 31 49.63 20.70 3.38
C LYS A 31 49.56 19.39 4.19
N GLY A 32 48.70 18.48 3.84
CA GLY A 32 48.64 17.22 4.58
C GLY A 32 48.17 16.05 3.73
N LYS A 33 48.34 14.87 4.28
CA LYS A 33 47.85 13.61 3.72
C LYS A 33 47.03 12.87 4.74
N VAL A 34 45.82 12.45 4.37
CA VAL A 34 44.95 11.60 5.17
C VAL A 34 45.02 10.18 4.63
N THR A 35 45.34 9.22 5.48
CA THR A 35 45.52 7.81 5.13
C THR A 35 44.66 6.93 6.05
N ASP A 36 44.43 5.69 5.66
CA ASP A 36 43.95 4.62 6.55
C ASP A 36 45.13 4.10 7.43
N THR A 37 44.82 3.16 8.32
CA THR A 37 45.81 2.49 9.17
C THR A 37 46.84 1.66 8.40
N LYS A 38 46.60 1.39 7.12
CA LYS A 38 47.50 0.68 6.20
C LYS A 38 48.34 1.65 5.32
N GLY A 39 48.20 2.98 5.55
CA GLY A 39 48.93 4.00 4.82
C GLY A 39 48.35 4.35 3.44
N ILE A 40 47.20 3.84 3.08
CA ILE A 40 46.53 4.13 1.81
C ILE A 40 45.80 5.48 1.92
N GLY A 41 46.03 6.38 0.96
CA GLY A 41 45.41 7.70 0.95
C GLY A 41 43.88 7.63 0.84
N ILE A 42 43.17 8.36 1.69
CA ILE A 42 41.70 8.42 1.73
C ILE A 42 41.22 9.60 0.87
N PRO A 43 40.56 9.38 -0.28
CA PRO A 43 40.02 10.46 -1.09
C PRO A 43 38.70 10.97 -0.52
N GLY A 44 38.39 12.27 -0.73
CA GLY A 44 37.10 12.86 -0.35
C GLY A 44 36.92 13.08 1.16
N ALA A 45 37.96 12.96 1.97
CA ALA A 45 37.89 13.32 3.38
C ALA A 45 37.72 14.84 3.53
N SER A 46 36.69 15.26 4.28
CA SER A 46 36.45 16.65 4.63
C SER A 46 37.47 17.09 5.68
N VAL A 47 38.15 18.17 5.42
CA VAL A 47 39.15 18.77 6.31
C VAL A 47 38.72 20.20 6.60
N LYS A 48 38.29 20.50 7.83
CA LYS A 48 37.71 21.78 8.26
C LYS A 48 38.48 22.38 9.43
N ILE A 49 38.56 23.69 9.47
CA ILE A 49 39.00 24.41 10.68
C ILE A 49 37.82 24.61 11.60
N LYS A 50 37.89 24.11 12.84
CA LYS A 50 36.83 24.20 13.85
C LYS A 50 36.48 25.67 14.14
N GLY A 51 35.19 26.02 14.05
CA GLY A 51 34.76 27.42 14.26
C GLY A 51 35.00 28.37 13.09
N SER A 52 35.50 27.88 11.93
CA SER A 52 35.74 28.68 10.71
C SER A 52 34.98 28.10 9.51
N PRO A 53 34.54 28.96 8.54
CA PRO A 53 33.98 28.47 7.30
C PRO A 53 34.98 27.82 6.36
N LYS A 54 36.28 27.86 6.68
CA LYS A 54 37.34 27.30 5.83
C LYS A 54 37.33 25.78 5.89
N SER A 55 37.10 25.14 4.74
CA SER A 55 37.17 23.69 4.56
C SER A 55 37.75 23.32 3.20
N THR A 56 38.33 22.14 3.09
CA THR A 56 38.84 21.53 1.86
C THR A 56 38.53 20.03 1.87
N MET A 57 38.74 19.36 0.76
CA MET A 57 38.61 17.90 0.67
C MET A 57 39.89 17.28 0.16
N THR A 58 40.20 16.06 0.61
CA THR A 58 41.35 15.32 0.10
C THR A 58 41.12 14.86 -1.35
N ASN A 59 42.18 14.92 -2.15
CA ASN A 59 42.19 14.43 -3.53
C ASN A 59 42.31 12.90 -3.60
N ALA A 60 42.38 12.32 -4.81
CA ALA A 60 42.47 10.87 -5.05
C ALA A 60 43.66 10.19 -4.33
N GLY A 61 44.73 10.90 -4.02
CA GLY A 61 45.88 10.39 -3.24
C GLY A 61 45.80 10.65 -1.74
N GLY A 62 44.66 11.19 -1.24
CA GLY A 62 44.48 11.53 0.17
C GLY A 62 45.13 12.86 0.57
N THR A 63 45.64 13.67 -0.35
CA THR A 63 46.32 14.93 -0.01
C THR A 63 45.38 16.11 0.00
N PHE A 64 45.61 17.07 0.91
CA PHE A 64 44.85 18.31 1.03
C PHE A 64 45.76 19.52 1.24
N SER A 65 45.19 20.69 1.04
CA SER A 65 45.83 21.97 1.36
C SER A 65 44.75 22.92 1.93
N ILE A 66 45.03 23.53 3.09
CA ILE A 66 44.13 24.46 3.77
C ILE A 66 44.89 25.57 4.45
N SER A 67 44.43 26.82 4.34
CA SER A 67 45.07 27.96 5.03
C SER A 67 44.44 28.20 6.39
N TYR A 68 45.26 28.39 7.42
CA TYR A 68 44.82 28.72 8.77
C TYR A 68 45.63 29.86 9.36
N SER A 69 45.15 30.48 10.43
CA SER A 69 45.86 31.58 11.12
C SER A 69 45.74 31.37 12.63
N GLY A 70 46.86 31.57 13.33
CA GLY A 70 46.96 31.39 14.78
C GLY A 70 46.78 29.92 15.21
N ASN A 71 46.52 29.72 16.51
CA ASN A 71 46.17 28.39 17.03
C ASN A 71 44.77 27.96 16.55
N ALA A 72 44.69 26.85 15.85
CA ALA A 72 43.42 26.34 15.28
C ALA A 72 43.29 24.85 15.55
N THR A 73 42.06 24.34 15.48
CA THR A 73 41.82 22.88 15.53
C THR A 73 41.37 22.41 14.15
N LEU A 74 42.09 21.46 13.58
CA LEU A 74 41.73 20.80 12.33
C LEU A 74 40.78 19.63 12.63
N VAL A 75 39.65 19.58 11.96
CA VAL A 75 38.64 18.51 12.06
C VAL A 75 38.62 17.74 10.75
N ILE A 76 38.94 16.46 10.82
CA ILE A 76 38.94 15.56 9.67
C ILE A 76 37.82 14.54 9.83
N SER A 77 36.98 14.43 8.82
CA SER A 77 35.89 13.48 8.80
C SER A 77 35.66 12.92 7.39
N VAL A 78 35.39 11.64 7.31
CA VAL A 78 35.04 10.94 6.07
C VAL A 78 34.13 9.75 6.46
N VAL A 79 33.20 9.40 5.61
CA VAL A 79 32.31 8.28 5.83
C VAL A 79 33.10 6.97 5.94
N GLY A 80 32.87 6.21 7.03
CA GLY A 80 33.55 4.95 7.29
C GLY A 80 34.86 5.08 8.12
N TYR A 81 35.17 6.27 8.64
CA TYR A 81 36.37 6.48 9.48
C TYR A 81 36.03 7.34 10.71
N THR A 82 36.69 7.06 11.82
CA THR A 82 36.54 7.83 13.06
C THR A 82 36.97 9.28 12.87
N LYS A 83 36.11 10.23 13.21
CA LYS A 83 36.38 11.68 13.17
C LYS A 83 37.62 12.00 14.04
N LYS A 84 38.59 12.75 13.51
CA LYS A 84 39.80 13.14 14.22
C LYS A 84 39.92 14.65 14.36
N GLU A 85 40.22 15.13 15.54
CA GLU A 85 40.49 16.55 15.82
C GLU A 85 41.96 16.71 16.17
N ILE A 86 42.65 17.64 15.53
CA ILE A 86 44.08 17.88 15.71
C ILE A 86 44.31 19.36 15.94
N ALA A 87 44.94 19.69 17.05
CA ALA A 87 45.36 21.05 17.34
C ALA A 87 46.52 21.47 16.43
N LEU A 88 46.39 22.63 15.79
CA LEU A 88 47.41 23.26 14.96
C LEU A 88 48.02 24.45 15.71
N THR A 89 49.33 24.52 15.76
CA THR A 89 50.08 25.66 16.33
C THR A 89 50.89 26.40 15.29
N SER A 90 51.76 25.72 14.56
CA SER A 90 52.61 26.31 13.52
C SER A 90 52.99 25.33 12.39
N GLN A 91 52.26 24.20 12.30
CA GLN A 91 52.57 23.16 11.32
C GLN A 91 52.27 23.60 9.89
N THR A 92 53.18 23.35 8.99
CA THR A 92 53.05 23.53 7.54
C THR A 92 52.78 22.20 6.80
N SER A 93 53.05 21.05 7.46
CA SER A 93 52.81 19.70 6.93
C SER A 93 52.24 18.77 8.01
N LEU A 94 51.30 17.88 7.64
CA LEU A 94 50.66 16.95 8.56
C LEU A 94 50.30 15.62 7.87
N SER A 95 50.68 14.50 8.46
CA SER A 95 50.23 13.17 8.06
C SER A 95 49.22 12.65 9.09
N ILE A 96 48.03 12.26 8.62
CA ILE A 96 46.91 11.91 9.47
C ILE A 96 46.47 10.50 9.11
N SER A 97 46.60 9.58 10.05
CA SER A 97 45.99 8.27 9.92
C SER A 97 44.60 8.29 10.59
N LEU A 98 43.59 7.89 9.85
CA LEU A 98 42.24 7.64 10.38
C LEU A 98 42.04 6.15 10.59
N GLU A 99 41.49 5.81 11.70
CA GLU A 99 41.00 4.44 11.99
C GLU A 99 39.69 4.23 11.30
N GLU A 100 39.50 3.07 10.64
CA GLU A 100 38.17 2.69 10.16
C GLU A 100 37.20 2.73 11.35
N ASP A 101 36.11 3.44 11.17
CA ASP A 101 35.03 3.46 12.14
C ASP A 101 34.31 2.09 12.12
N ASN A 102 34.84 1.17 12.92
CA ASN A 102 34.26 -0.13 13.18
C ASN A 102 33.03 -0.03 14.09
N GLN A 103 32.73 1.14 14.64
CA GLN A 103 31.41 1.40 15.17
C GLN A 103 30.49 1.51 13.93
N ASN A 104 29.68 0.47 13.69
CA ASN A 104 28.54 0.57 12.83
C ASN A 104 27.90 1.93 13.07
N LEU A 105 27.78 2.74 12.02
CA LEU A 105 26.93 3.92 12.03
C LEU A 105 25.68 3.50 12.75
N ASN A 106 25.41 4.04 13.95
CA ASN A 106 24.22 3.71 14.70
C ASN A 106 23.06 4.04 13.77
N GLU A 107 22.49 3.02 13.14
CA GLU A 107 21.38 3.17 12.20
C GLU A 107 20.25 3.86 12.97
N VAL A 108 20.00 5.12 12.63
CA VAL A 108 18.96 5.92 13.27
C VAL A 108 17.69 5.74 12.46
N VAL A 109 16.67 5.22 13.08
CA VAL A 109 15.36 5.02 12.46
C VAL A 109 14.34 6.00 13.05
N VAL A 110 13.38 6.38 12.23
CA VAL A 110 12.23 7.18 12.65
C VAL A 110 11.23 6.24 13.33
N THR A 111 10.93 6.49 14.59
CA THR A 111 9.98 5.71 15.38
C THR A 111 8.63 6.42 15.51
N ALA A 112 7.77 5.94 16.40
CA ALA A 112 6.47 6.57 16.65
C ALA A 112 6.61 8.08 16.90
N LEU A 113 5.62 8.84 16.44
CA LEU A 113 5.55 10.31 16.52
C LEU A 113 6.71 11.04 15.79
N GLY A 114 7.42 10.35 14.86
CA GLY A 114 8.53 10.95 14.10
C GLY A 114 9.83 11.12 14.90
N ILE A 115 9.96 10.49 16.06
CA ILE A 115 11.14 10.58 16.93
C ILE A 115 12.25 9.70 16.37
N LYS A 116 13.45 10.26 16.23
CA LYS A 116 14.64 9.53 15.75
C LYS A 116 15.30 8.77 16.90
N ARG A 117 15.53 7.48 16.74
CA ARG A 117 16.21 6.61 17.71
C ARG A 117 17.23 5.69 17.04
N GLU A 118 18.26 5.32 17.77
CA GLU A 118 19.18 4.28 17.32
C GLU A 118 18.45 2.94 17.25
N LYS A 119 18.45 2.26 16.09
CA LYS A 119 17.81 0.95 15.88
C LYS A 119 18.22 -0.08 16.92
N ARG A 120 19.50 -0.07 17.31
CA ARG A 120 20.05 -0.93 18.35
C ARG A 120 19.29 -0.84 19.68
N MET A 121 18.78 0.35 20.03
CA MET A 121 18.13 0.64 21.32
C MET A 121 16.62 0.38 21.29
N LEU A 122 16.04 -0.03 20.13
CA LEU A 122 14.62 -0.32 20.04
C LEU A 122 14.25 -1.59 20.81
N THR A 123 13.11 -1.51 21.51
CA THR A 123 12.53 -2.61 22.29
C THR A 123 11.47 -3.41 21.54
N TYR A 124 11.20 -3.06 20.27
CA TYR A 124 10.18 -3.67 19.40
C TYR A 124 10.72 -3.83 17.96
N SER A 125 10.02 -4.62 17.14
CA SER A 125 10.36 -4.84 15.73
C SER A 125 9.98 -3.63 14.87
N SER A 126 10.89 -3.19 14.03
CA SER A 126 10.62 -2.19 13.00
C SER A 126 11.41 -2.50 11.72
N THR A 127 10.76 -2.33 10.57
CA THR A 127 11.39 -2.57 9.26
C THR A 127 11.45 -1.27 8.49
N GLU A 128 12.67 -0.79 8.18
CA GLU A 128 12.88 0.37 7.33
C GLU A 128 13.11 -0.05 5.88
N ILE A 129 12.42 0.63 4.95
CA ILE A 129 12.58 0.50 3.50
C ILE A 129 13.00 1.86 2.97
N LYS A 130 14.16 1.91 2.31
CA LYS A 130 14.74 3.17 1.82
C LYS A 130 14.19 3.56 0.46
N SER A 131 14.28 4.85 0.14
CA SER A 131 13.80 5.44 -1.12
C SER A 131 14.29 4.69 -2.36
N ASP A 132 15.56 4.27 -2.40
CA ASP A 132 16.13 3.58 -3.56
C ASP A 132 15.41 2.26 -3.85
N GLU A 133 14.99 1.53 -2.80
CA GLU A 133 14.23 0.28 -2.94
C GLU A 133 12.78 0.52 -3.38
N LEU A 134 12.17 1.62 -2.95
CA LEU A 134 10.82 2.02 -3.34
C LEU A 134 10.77 2.48 -4.80
N VAL A 135 11.71 3.34 -5.18
CA VAL A 135 11.78 3.92 -6.53
C VAL A 135 12.16 2.88 -7.58
N GLN A 136 12.99 1.86 -7.23
CA GLN A 136 13.32 0.77 -8.14
C GLN A 136 12.09 -0.06 -8.55
N ALA A 137 11.08 -0.17 -7.68
CA ALA A 137 9.86 -0.92 -7.99
C ALA A 137 8.99 -0.24 -9.05
N LYS A 138 9.11 1.09 -9.25
CA LYS A 138 8.36 1.89 -10.25
C LYS A 138 6.83 1.71 -10.19
N GLU A 139 6.33 1.33 -9.00
CA GLU A 139 4.90 1.12 -8.80
C GLU A 139 4.13 2.45 -8.79
N PRO A 140 3.01 2.57 -9.53
CA PRO A 140 2.16 3.76 -9.53
C PRO A 140 1.59 4.07 -8.15
N ASN A 141 1.19 3.03 -7.42
CA ASN A 141 0.69 3.09 -6.06
C ASN A 141 1.79 2.70 -5.08
N LEU A 142 2.10 3.60 -4.13
CA LEU A 142 3.17 3.41 -3.14
C LEU A 142 2.97 2.16 -2.27
N VAL A 143 1.71 1.75 -2.02
CA VAL A 143 1.38 0.54 -1.25
C VAL A 143 1.91 -0.71 -1.96
N ASN A 144 1.73 -0.81 -3.29
CA ASN A 144 2.20 -1.97 -4.06
C ASN A 144 3.73 -2.11 -4.03
N ALA A 145 4.46 -0.99 -3.89
CA ALA A 145 5.91 -1.01 -3.77
C ALA A 145 6.43 -1.72 -2.50
N LEU A 146 5.57 -1.97 -1.52
CA LEU A 146 5.91 -2.67 -0.26
C LEU A 146 5.76 -4.19 -0.36
N ALA A 147 5.09 -4.71 -1.38
CA ALA A 147 4.80 -6.14 -1.52
C ALA A 147 6.08 -7.00 -1.45
N GLY A 148 6.12 -7.95 -0.51
CA GLY A 148 7.24 -8.86 -0.28
C GLY A 148 8.50 -8.24 0.35
N LYS A 149 8.57 -6.90 0.56
CA LYS A 149 9.77 -6.23 1.08
C LYS A 149 9.93 -6.27 2.59
N ALA A 150 8.87 -6.56 3.32
CA ALA A 150 8.90 -6.69 4.78
C ALA A 150 8.19 -7.97 5.22
N SER A 151 8.80 -8.72 6.15
CA SER A 151 8.17 -9.89 6.75
C SER A 151 6.89 -9.50 7.50
N GLY A 152 5.83 -10.33 7.42
CA GLY A 152 4.56 -10.08 8.11
C GLY A 152 3.72 -8.95 7.51
N VAL A 153 4.09 -8.42 6.35
CA VAL A 153 3.31 -7.40 5.60
C VAL A 153 2.72 -8.05 4.37
N GLN A 154 1.41 -8.01 4.27
CA GLN A 154 0.64 -8.49 3.12
C GLN A 154 0.10 -7.30 2.34
N VAL A 155 0.37 -7.28 1.04
CA VAL A 155 -0.16 -6.30 0.09
C VAL A 155 -0.99 -7.05 -0.94
N THR A 156 -2.22 -6.58 -1.18
CA THR A 156 -3.13 -7.16 -2.17
C THR A 156 -3.57 -6.05 -3.12
N SER A 157 -3.39 -6.23 -4.41
CA SER A 157 -3.90 -5.31 -5.43
C SER A 157 -5.35 -5.65 -5.76
N SER A 158 -6.16 -4.63 -6.03
CA SER A 158 -7.58 -4.85 -6.34
C SER A 158 -7.82 -5.12 -7.82
N SER A 159 -7.02 -4.55 -8.72
CA SER A 159 -7.18 -4.67 -10.17
C SER A 159 -5.93 -4.20 -10.89
N GLY A 160 -5.83 -4.52 -12.19
CA GLY A 160 -4.84 -3.94 -13.11
C GLY A 160 -5.25 -2.60 -13.73
N SER A 161 -6.39 -2.06 -13.37
CA SER A 161 -6.84 -0.73 -13.83
C SER A 161 -5.91 0.38 -13.35
N PRO A 162 -5.64 1.42 -14.17
CA PRO A 162 -4.89 2.59 -13.75
C PRO A 162 -5.45 3.21 -12.47
N GLY A 163 -4.59 3.47 -11.48
CA GLY A 163 -4.98 4.07 -10.21
C GLY A 163 -5.83 3.19 -9.30
N SER A 164 -5.96 1.88 -9.56
CA SER A 164 -6.72 0.97 -8.68
C SER A 164 -6.14 0.88 -7.27
N SER A 165 -7.00 0.57 -6.31
CA SER A 165 -6.64 0.50 -4.90
C SER A 165 -5.73 -0.70 -4.59
N ALA A 166 -5.01 -0.58 -3.48
CA ALA A 166 -4.23 -1.66 -2.90
C ALA A 166 -4.43 -1.67 -1.38
N ARG A 167 -4.58 -2.87 -0.83
CA ARG A 167 -4.76 -3.11 0.61
C ARG A 167 -3.43 -3.48 1.25
N ILE A 168 -3.18 -2.98 2.46
CA ILE A 168 -1.99 -3.33 3.22
C ILE A 168 -2.35 -3.75 4.65
N VAL A 169 -1.96 -4.94 5.04
CA VAL A 169 -2.22 -5.54 6.34
C VAL A 169 -0.92 -5.98 6.99
N VAL A 170 -0.76 -5.66 8.28
CA VAL A 170 0.42 -6.03 9.07
C VAL A 170 0.03 -7.09 10.10
N ARG A 171 0.70 -8.26 10.07
CA ARG A 171 0.47 -9.38 11.00
C ARG A 171 -0.96 -9.91 11.02
N GLY A 172 -1.68 -9.85 9.87
CA GLY A 172 -3.06 -10.31 9.73
C GLY A 172 -4.10 -9.32 10.27
N GLY A 173 -5.37 -9.57 9.95
CA GLY A 173 -6.48 -8.73 10.38
C GLY A 173 -6.84 -8.92 11.85
N SER A 174 -6.86 -7.85 12.64
CA SER A 174 -7.12 -7.89 14.08
C SER A 174 -8.58 -7.65 14.47
N SER A 175 -9.43 -7.17 13.58
CA SER A 175 -10.86 -7.04 13.78
C SER A 175 -11.64 -7.89 12.78
N LEU A 176 -12.74 -8.52 13.22
CA LEU A 176 -13.56 -9.34 12.34
C LEU A 176 -14.33 -8.50 11.32
N PHE A 177 -14.79 -7.32 11.71
CA PHE A 177 -15.65 -6.47 10.89
C PHE A 177 -15.08 -5.07 10.65
N GLY A 178 -14.15 -4.59 11.50
CA GLY A 178 -13.50 -3.29 11.36
C GLY A 178 -12.43 -3.26 10.26
N ASN A 179 -11.93 -2.06 9.97
CA ASN A 179 -10.81 -1.89 9.05
C ASN A 179 -9.54 -2.54 9.63
N ASN A 180 -8.86 -3.36 8.84
CA ASN A 180 -7.62 -4.06 9.19
C ASN A 180 -6.37 -3.47 8.52
N GLU A 181 -6.50 -2.36 7.79
CA GLU A 181 -5.36 -1.71 7.15
C GLU A 181 -4.47 -0.98 8.17
N ALA A 182 -3.17 -0.94 7.87
CA ALA A 182 -2.21 -0.19 8.67
C ALA A 182 -2.45 1.32 8.56
N LEU A 183 -2.24 2.05 9.68
CA LEU A 183 -2.29 3.51 9.68
C LEU A 183 -1.14 4.09 8.86
N MET A 184 -1.45 5.03 7.97
CA MET A 184 -0.46 5.78 7.21
C MET A 184 -0.14 7.10 7.90
N VAL A 185 1.16 7.37 8.08
CA VAL A 185 1.65 8.58 8.76
C VAL A 185 2.72 9.24 7.90
N ILE A 186 2.56 10.49 7.51
CA ILE A 186 3.54 11.26 6.75
C ILE A 186 4.15 12.34 7.66
N ASP A 187 5.46 12.27 7.88
CA ASP A 187 6.21 13.20 8.76
C ASP A 187 5.54 13.41 10.14
N GLY A 188 4.92 12.34 10.68
CA GLY A 188 4.28 12.31 11.99
C GLY A 188 2.78 12.67 11.98
N ILE A 189 2.18 13.01 10.85
CA ILE A 189 0.75 13.29 10.70
C ILE A 189 0.04 12.09 10.08
N PRO A 190 -0.98 11.52 10.74
CA PRO A 190 -1.87 10.54 10.13
C PRO A 190 -2.56 11.09 8.88
N VAL A 191 -2.64 10.27 7.82
CA VAL A 191 -3.31 10.63 6.57
C VAL A 191 -4.33 9.57 6.17
N ASN A 192 -5.34 9.99 5.43
CA ASN A 192 -6.39 9.10 4.94
C ASN A 192 -5.87 8.19 3.81
N ASN A 193 -6.24 6.91 3.87
CA ASN A 193 -6.00 5.92 2.81
C ASN A 193 -7.28 5.20 2.36
N SER A 194 -8.45 5.75 2.62
CA SER A 194 -9.72 5.14 2.21
C SER A 194 -9.79 4.94 0.70
N GLU A 195 -10.44 3.88 0.30
CA GLU A 195 -10.82 3.63 -1.09
C GLU A 195 -12.11 4.38 -1.43
N THR A 196 -12.10 5.14 -2.52
CA THR A 196 -13.21 5.99 -2.99
C THR A 196 -13.35 5.96 -4.50
N GLY A 197 -14.33 6.65 -5.06
CA GLY A 197 -14.50 6.84 -6.51
C GLY A 197 -15.17 5.68 -7.23
N ASN A 198 -15.85 4.78 -6.52
CA ASN A 198 -16.61 3.70 -7.13
C ASN A 198 -18.12 4.03 -7.13
N LEU A 199 -18.64 4.43 -8.28
CA LEU A 199 -20.06 4.78 -8.45
C LEU A 199 -20.92 3.63 -8.99
N ASN A 200 -20.31 2.58 -9.52
CA ASN A 200 -21.03 1.43 -10.07
C ASN A 200 -20.47 0.11 -9.53
N SER A 201 -19.49 -0.49 -10.19
CA SER A 201 -18.90 -1.79 -9.83
C SER A 201 -17.40 -1.82 -10.11
N GLY A 202 -16.68 -2.61 -9.32
CA GLY A 202 -15.21 -2.70 -9.36
C GLY A 202 -14.54 -1.93 -8.23
N PRO A 203 -13.21 -2.00 -8.12
CA PRO A 203 -12.45 -1.30 -7.10
C PRO A 203 -12.39 0.21 -7.35
N GLY A 204 -12.33 0.97 -6.26
CA GLY A 204 -12.03 2.39 -6.27
C GLY A 204 -10.54 2.71 -6.39
N THR A 205 -10.17 3.92 -5.98
CA THR A 205 -8.79 4.38 -5.83
C THR A 205 -8.53 4.67 -4.36
N ASN A 206 -7.48 4.10 -3.76
CA ASN A 206 -7.11 4.48 -2.41
C ASN A 206 -6.29 5.78 -2.41
N ARG A 207 -6.43 6.55 -1.32
CA ARG A 207 -5.85 7.91 -1.25
C ARG A 207 -4.32 7.95 -1.19
N LEU A 208 -3.61 6.82 -0.98
CA LEU A 208 -2.15 6.77 -1.15
C LEU A 208 -1.71 6.79 -2.62
N ALA A 209 -2.58 6.49 -3.57
CA ALA A 209 -2.29 6.70 -4.99
C ALA A 209 -2.06 8.19 -5.33
N ASP A 210 -2.56 9.11 -4.48
CA ASP A 210 -2.32 10.55 -4.62
C ASP A 210 -0.90 10.97 -4.22
N LEU A 211 -0.17 10.15 -3.44
CA LEU A 211 1.17 10.47 -2.98
C LEU A 211 2.21 10.16 -4.06
N ASP A 212 3.06 11.14 -4.37
CA ASP A 212 4.20 10.93 -5.26
C ASP A 212 5.33 10.15 -4.54
N PRO A 213 5.70 8.93 -5.00
CA PRO A 213 6.78 8.16 -4.40
C PRO A 213 8.15 8.88 -4.42
N SER A 214 8.35 9.83 -5.34
CA SER A 214 9.64 10.53 -5.50
C SER A 214 10.00 11.44 -4.32
N ILE A 215 9.01 11.90 -3.54
CA ILE A 215 9.25 12.74 -2.37
C ILE A 215 9.62 11.92 -1.12
N VAL A 216 9.47 10.61 -1.15
CA VAL A 216 9.74 9.72 -0.02
C VAL A 216 11.25 9.53 0.18
N GLU A 217 11.73 9.70 1.41
CA GLU A 217 13.10 9.39 1.83
C GLU A 217 13.20 7.96 2.36
N SER A 218 12.27 7.57 3.25
CA SER A 218 12.17 6.21 3.79
C SER A 218 10.75 5.92 4.25
N MET A 219 10.44 4.63 4.36
CA MET A 219 9.23 4.12 5.01
C MET A 219 9.64 3.21 6.16
N ASN A 220 9.05 3.41 7.34
CA ASN A 220 9.27 2.56 8.50
C ASN A 220 7.98 1.89 8.94
N ILE A 221 7.98 0.56 9.04
CA ILE A 221 6.82 -0.25 9.40
C ILE A 221 6.93 -0.65 10.86
N LEU A 222 6.01 -0.13 11.69
CA LEU A 222 5.84 -0.50 13.10
C LEU A 222 4.76 -1.58 13.19
N LYS A 223 5.12 -2.78 13.67
CA LYS A 223 4.26 -3.95 13.55
C LYS A 223 3.48 -4.30 14.83
N GLY A 224 4.11 -4.23 15.98
CA GLY A 224 3.52 -4.66 17.26
C GLY A 224 2.87 -3.53 18.05
N THR A 225 1.95 -3.88 18.96
CA THR A 225 1.24 -2.92 19.82
C THR A 225 2.16 -2.06 20.67
N ALA A 226 3.29 -2.61 21.15
CA ALA A 226 4.29 -1.85 21.89
C ALA A 226 4.94 -0.72 21.05
N ALA A 227 5.05 -0.92 19.73
CA ALA A 227 5.56 0.08 18.80
C ALA A 227 4.51 1.13 18.44
N THR A 228 3.24 0.76 18.42
CA THR A 228 2.14 1.60 17.89
C THR A 228 1.29 2.26 18.98
N ALA A 229 1.47 1.91 20.26
CA ALA A 229 0.68 2.44 21.38
C ALA A 229 0.61 3.98 21.44
N LEU A 230 1.66 4.68 20.99
CA LEU A 230 1.68 6.14 20.93
C LEU A 230 0.73 6.75 19.89
N TYR A 231 0.27 5.96 18.89
CA TYR A 231 -0.75 6.38 17.92
C TYR A 231 -2.18 6.05 18.36
N GLY A 232 -2.31 5.40 19.52
CA GLY A 232 -3.62 5.04 20.08
C GLY A 232 -4.38 4.03 19.25
N SER A 233 -5.71 4.07 19.34
CA SER A 233 -6.61 3.15 18.62
C SER A 233 -6.37 3.12 17.10
N ALA A 234 -5.93 4.21 16.50
CA ALA A 234 -5.60 4.25 15.08
C ALA A 234 -4.40 3.36 14.69
N GLY A 235 -3.48 3.10 15.65
CA GLY A 235 -2.32 2.23 15.44
C GLY A 235 -2.56 0.74 15.68
N ALA A 236 -3.78 0.30 16.00
CA ALA A 236 -4.09 -1.10 16.37
C ALA A 236 -3.67 -2.13 15.30
N ASN A 237 -3.72 -1.77 14.02
CA ASN A 237 -3.39 -2.64 12.90
C ASN A 237 -1.96 -2.46 12.35
N GLY A 238 -1.07 -1.80 13.13
CA GLY A 238 0.26 -1.42 12.66
C GLY A 238 0.28 0.00 12.09
N VAL A 239 1.49 0.55 11.97
CA VAL A 239 1.70 1.93 11.48
C VAL A 239 2.81 1.93 10.44
N ILE A 240 2.59 2.61 9.33
CA ILE A 240 3.58 2.85 8.28
C ILE A 240 3.93 4.33 8.30
N ILE A 241 5.14 4.62 8.73
CA ILE A 241 5.66 5.98 8.81
C ILE A 241 6.42 6.29 7.54
N ILE A 242 5.96 7.29 6.81
CA ILE A 242 6.58 7.82 5.60
C ILE A 242 7.34 9.07 5.99
N THR A 243 8.65 9.06 5.79
CA THR A 243 9.50 10.25 5.95
C THR A 243 9.74 10.87 4.58
N THR A 244 9.47 12.16 4.44
CA THR A 244 9.71 12.87 3.19
C THR A 244 11.12 13.45 3.13
N LYS A 245 11.61 13.60 1.89
CA LYS A 245 12.92 14.21 1.60
C LYS A 245 13.01 15.64 2.14
N ASN A 246 14.24 15.99 2.48
CA ASN A 246 14.58 17.31 2.96
C ASN A 246 15.80 17.84 2.14
N GLY A 247 16.02 19.14 2.15
CA GLY A 247 17.00 19.79 1.27
C GLY A 247 18.47 19.37 1.43
N GLY A 248 18.77 18.61 2.49
CA GLY A 248 20.14 18.16 2.75
C GLY A 248 21.11 19.29 3.11
N GLY A 249 22.32 18.93 3.56
CA GLY A 249 23.34 19.88 4.03
C GLY A 249 24.20 20.56 2.94
N ASN A 250 23.82 20.50 1.68
CA ASN A 250 24.58 21.10 0.59
C ASN A 250 24.23 22.58 0.42
N SER A 251 25.21 23.46 0.54
CA SER A 251 25.05 24.90 0.33
C SER A 251 24.71 25.28 -1.13
N LYS A 252 25.03 24.39 -2.08
CA LYS A 252 24.61 24.56 -3.48
C LYS A 252 23.34 23.75 -3.75
N PRO A 253 22.35 24.30 -4.45
CA PRO A 253 21.18 23.56 -4.87
C PRO A 253 21.56 22.30 -5.66
N THR A 254 20.88 21.22 -5.39
CA THR A 254 20.93 20.00 -6.21
C THR A 254 19.61 19.91 -6.97
N ILE A 255 19.70 19.87 -8.27
CA ILE A 255 18.56 19.72 -9.17
C ILE A 255 18.60 18.31 -9.75
N ASN A 256 17.53 17.55 -9.53
CA ASN A 256 17.37 16.22 -10.09
C ASN A 256 16.14 16.22 -11.00
N PHE A 257 16.34 15.84 -12.24
CA PHE A 257 15.28 15.55 -13.19
C PHE A 257 15.25 14.04 -13.45
N SER A 258 14.07 13.42 -13.35
CA SER A 258 13.85 12.02 -13.71
C SER A 258 12.71 11.93 -14.72
N SER A 259 12.93 11.14 -15.76
CA SER A 259 11.92 10.82 -16.75
C SER A 259 11.83 9.31 -16.88
N ASP A 260 10.64 8.76 -16.65
CA ASP A 260 10.32 7.34 -16.78
C ASP A 260 9.33 7.14 -17.91
N PHE A 261 9.59 6.13 -18.74
CA PHE A 261 8.68 5.64 -19.75
C PHE A 261 8.48 4.14 -19.55
N SER A 262 7.22 3.69 -19.50
CA SER A 262 6.88 2.28 -19.34
C SER A 262 5.92 1.82 -20.42
N VAL A 263 6.07 0.56 -20.82
CA VAL A 263 5.12 -0.19 -21.64
C VAL A 263 4.59 -1.37 -20.85
N GLU A 264 3.26 -1.58 -20.92
CA GLU A 264 2.55 -2.54 -20.09
C GLU A 264 1.70 -3.49 -20.96
N THR A 265 1.74 -4.79 -20.63
CA THR A 265 0.96 -5.83 -21.31
C THR A 265 0.15 -6.61 -20.28
N ALA A 266 -1.13 -6.82 -20.51
CA ALA A 266 -2.03 -7.53 -19.59
C ALA A 266 -1.62 -9.01 -19.42
N LEU A 267 -1.75 -9.53 -18.20
CA LEU A 267 -1.58 -10.94 -17.83
C LEU A 267 -2.94 -11.64 -17.92
N ILE A 268 -3.29 -12.11 -19.10
CA ILE A 268 -4.61 -12.64 -19.43
C ILE A 268 -4.72 -14.11 -18.99
N PRO A 269 -5.86 -14.56 -18.41
CA PRO A 269 -6.12 -15.97 -18.11
C PRO A 269 -6.22 -16.80 -19.40
N GLU A 270 -5.94 -18.09 -19.31
CA GLU A 270 -6.04 -18.97 -20.45
C GLU A 270 -7.50 -19.26 -20.84
N ILE A 271 -7.88 -18.86 -22.03
CA ILE A 271 -9.21 -19.07 -22.61
C ILE A 271 -9.13 -20.05 -23.78
N GLN A 272 -10.17 -20.89 -23.96
CA GLN A 272 -10.27 -21.82 -25.08
C GLN A 272 -10.42 -21.09 -26.41
N ASN A 273 -9.83 -21.66 -27.47
CA ASN A 273 -9.92 -21.13 -28.83
C ASN A 273 -10.33 -22.17 -29.89
N LYS A 274 -10.84 -23.32 -29.45
CA LYS A 274 -11.15 -24.47 -30.31
C LYS A 274 -12.62 -24.60 -30.69
N TYR A 275 -13.52 -24.05 -29.89
CA TYR A 275 -14.93 -24.32 -30.08
C TYR A 275 -15.74 -23.04 -30.23
N SER A 276 -16.76 -23.13 -31.09
CA SER A 276 -17.60 -22.02 -31.49
C SER A 276 -18.69 -21.68 -30.48
N LEU A 277 -19.38 -20.55 -30.70
CA LEU A 277 -20.67 -20.23 -30.13
C LEU A 277 -21.66 -21.36 -30.40
N GLY A 278 -22.49 -21.70 -29.44
CA GLY A 278 -23.52 -22.73 -29.58
C GLY A 278 -23.62 -23.63 -28.36
N THR A 279 -24.31 -24.75 -28.49
CA THR A 279 -24.57 -25.73 -27.46
C THR A 279 -24.60 -27.14 -28.03
N ASN A 280 -24.26 -28.17 -27.23
CA ASN A 280 -24.28 -29.57 -27.62
C ASN A 280 -23.54 -29.87 -28.94
N GLY A 281 -22.43 -29.21 -29.22
CA GLY A 281 -21.65 -29.36 -30.45
C GLY A 281 -22.24 -28.65 -31.69
N ILE A 282 -23.37 -27.94 -31.57
CA ILE A 282 -24.04 -27.26 -32.65
C ILE A 282 -23.59 -25.77 -32.66
N TYR A 283 -23.15 -25.30 -33.83
CA TYR A 283 -22.77 -23.92 -34.07
C TYR A 283 -24.00 -23.00 -34.15
N TYR A 284 -23.91 -21.85 -33.47
CA TYR A 284 -24.86 -20.73 -33.56
C TYR A 284 -24.16 -19.51 -34.14
N ASP A 285 -24.85 -18.69 -34.94
CA ASP A 285 -24.24 -17.52 -35.63
C ASP A 285 -24.09 -16.28 -34.72
N GLY A 286 -24.83 -16.23 -33.63
CA GLY A 286 -24.82 -15.08 -32.68
C GLY A 286 -25.66 -13.90 -33.15
N GLU A 287 -26.21 -13.94 -34.36
CA GLU A 287 -27.10 -12.89 -34.91
C GLU A 287 -28.56 -13.33 -34.86
N THR A 288 -28.88 -14.42 -35.54
CA THR A 288 -30.23 -14.99 -35.56
C THR A 288 -30.45 -15.99 -34.43
N GLN A 289 -29.39 -16.73 -34.04
CA GLN A 289 -29.39 -17.68 -32.94
C GLN A 289 -28.44 -17.18 -31.84
N LYS A 290 -28.96 -16.39 -30.91
CA LYS A 290 -28.19 -15.81 -29.80
C LYS A 290 -28.10 -16.77 -28.62
N THR A 291 -26.91 -16.94 -28.06
CA THR A 291 -26.69 -17.70 -26.82
C THR A 291 -25.50 -17.14 -26.06
N SER A 292 -25.45 -17.42 -24.76
CA SER A 292 -24.26 -17.10 -23.95
C SER A 292 -23.18 -18.17 -23.99
N THR A 293 -23.44 -19.34 -24.56
CA THR A 293 -22.57 -20.52 -24.44
C THR A 293 -21.70 -20.74 -25.66
N SER A 294 -20.48 -21.17 -25.47
CA SER A 294 -19.48 -21.55 -26.48
C SER A 294 -19.30 -23.07 -26.54
N TRP A 295 -20.37 -23.86 -26.30
CA TRP A 295 -20.40 -25.31 -26.39
C TRP A 295 -20.75 -25.80 -27.79
N GLY A 296 -20.42 -25.01 -28.83
CA GLY A 296 -20.71 -25.31 -30.23
C GLY A 296 -19.69 -26.24 -30.90
N ALA A 297 -19.67 -26.22 -32.22
CA ALA A 297 -18.84 -27.09 -33.08
C ALA A 297 -17.34 -26.75 -32.97
N LEU A 298 -16.49 -27.72 -33.33
CA LEU A 298 -15.04 -27.57 -33.43
C LEU A 298 -14.69 -26.59 -34.57
N MET A 299 -13.96 -25.53 -34.28
CA MET A 299 -13.56 -24.47 -35.24
C MET A 299 -12.73 -24.98 -36.41
N ASP A 300 -11.89 -25.98 -36.19
CA ASP A 300 -11.01 -26.55 -37.26
C ASP A 300 -11.79 -27.15 -38.41
N THR A 301 -12.95 -27.71 -38.13
CA THR A 301 -13.83 -28.35 -39.14
C THR A 301 -15.01 -27.47 -39.53
N LEU A 302 -15.28 -26.39 -38.78
CA LEU A 302 -16.43 -25.53 -39.00
C LEU A 302 -16.26 -24.69 -40.28
N LYS A 303 -17.28 -24.75 -41.14
CA LYS A 303 -17.39 -23.93 -42.34
C LYS A 303 -18.68 -23.07 -42.22
N ILE A 304 -18.51 -21.76 -42.41
CA ILE A 304 -19.59 -20.79 -42.47
C ILE A 304 -19.73 -20.33 -43.91
N ASN A 305 -20.89 -20.53 -44.52
CA ASN A 305 -21.10 -20.23 -45.96
C ASN A 305 -20.04 -20.88 -46.87
N GLY A 306 -19.62 -22.10 -46.55
CA GLY A 306 -18.62 -22.85 -47.31
C GLY A 306 -17.15 -22.47 -47.08
N VAL A 307 -16.87 -21.43 -46.29
CA VAL A 307 -15.50 -20.99 -45.97
C VAL A 307 -15.14 -21.45 -44.56
N LYS A 308 -13.88 -21.85 -44.34
CA LYS A 308 -13.37 -22.21 -43.00
C LYS A 308 -13.64 -21.05 -42.03
N ALA A 309 -14.24 -21.33 -40.86
CA ALA A 309 -14.54 -20.35 -39.87
C ALA A 309 -13.27 -19.67 -39.35
N LYS A 310 -13.32 -18.37 -39.17
CA LYS A 310 -12.23 -17.56 -38.59
C LYS A 310 -12.29 -17.63 -37.06
N VAL A 311 -11.14 -17.82 -36.43
CA VAL A 311 -10.98 -17.73 -34.98
C VAL A 311 -10.63 -16.28 -34.62
N TYR A 312 -11.38 -15.68 -33.71
CA TYR A 312 -11.14 -14.35 -33.15
C TYR A 312 -10.62 -14.52 -31.72
N ASP A 313 -9.35 -14.22 -31.49
CA ASP A 313 -8.83 -14.10 -30.13
C ASP A 313 -9.34 -12.78 -29.52
N GLN A 314 -10.38 -12.89 -28.72
CA GLN A 314 -11.07 -11.72 -28.15
C GLN A 314 -10.16 -10.91 -27.22
N SER A 315 -9.30 -11.58 -26.49
CA SER A 315 -8.38 -10.93 -25.56
C SER A 315 -7.30 -10.15 -26.30
N ASP A 316 -6.65 -10.74 -27.30
CA ASP A 316 -5.63 -10.05 -28.12
C ASP A 316 -6.22 -8.88 -28.93
N LEU A 317 -7.47 -9.02 -29.39
CA LEU A 317 -8.16 -7.96 -30.13
C LEU A 317 -8.55 -6.78 -29.24
N PHE A 318 -8.95 -7.03 -27.99
CA PHE A 318 -9.48 -6.03 -27.07
C PHE A 318 -8.38 -5.31 -26.28
N PHE A 319 -7.52 -6.08 -25.56
CA PHE A 319 -6.49 -5.47 -24.73
C PHE A 319 -5.41 -4.80 -25.58
N LYS A 320 -4.92 -3.65 -25.11
CA LYS A 320 -3.89 -2.85 -25.80
C LYS A 320 -2.65 -2.74 -24.90
N THR A 321 -1.56 -2.31 -25.49
CA THR A 321 -0.36 -1.97 -24.76
C THR A 321 -0.58 -0.67 -23.99
N GLY A 322 -0.58 -0.77 -22.65
CA GLY A 322 -0.61 0.39 -21.76
C GLY A 322 0.72 1.15 -21.81
N LYS A 323 0.67 2.45 -21.52
CA LYS A 323 1.86 3.32 -21.50
C LYS A 323 1.83 4.21 -20.29
N THR A 324 2.99 4.37 -19.66
CA THR A 324 3.15 5.28 -18.52
C THR A 324 4.30 6.25 -18.78
N TYR A 325 4.06 7.51 -18.51
CA TYR A 325 5.05 8.58 -18.50
C TYR A 325 5.08 9.19 -17.10
N ASN A 326 6.25 9.29 -16.48
CA ASN A 326 6.41 9.93 -15.17
C ASN A 326 7.62 10.86 -15.23
N ASN A 327 7.39 12.16 -15.13
CA ASN A 327 8.41 13.19 -15.14
C ASN A 327 8.45 13.89 -13.78
N THR A 328 9.62 13.93 -13.17
CA THR A 328 9.80 14.50 -11.84
C THR A 328 10.97 15.48 -11.83
N LEU A 329 10.76 16.66 -11.28
CA LEU A 329 11.78 17.68 -11.03
C LEU A 329 11.90 17.93 -9.54
N ASN A 330 13.06 17.66 -8.96
CA ASN A 330 13.35 17.88 -7.54
C ASN A 330 14.46 18.91 -7.38
N ILE A 331 14.25 19.90 -6.52
CA ILE A 331 15.23 20.94 -6.20
C ILE A 331 15.40 20.96 -4.68
N GLY A 332 16.61 20.69 -4.19
CA GLY A 332 16.90 20.71 -2.75
C GLY A 332 18.23 21.40 -2.45
N GLY A 333 18.29 22.04 -1.32
CA GLY A 333 19.49 22.73 -0.86
C GLY A 333 19.39 23.26 0.55
N SER A 334 20.46 23.89 1.03
CA SER A 334 20.47 24.61 2.30
C SER A 334 21.00 26.03 2.09
N SER A 335 20.45 26.98 2.84
CA SER A 335 20.97 28.35 2.93
C SER A 335 21.79 28.48 4.23
N GLY A 336 23.07 28.07 4.16
CA GLY A 336 23.94 27.98 5.32
C GLY A 336 23.57 26.83 6.27
N GLU A 337 23.93 26.96 7.55
CA GLU A 337 23.66 25.93 8.59
C GLU A 337 22.24 26.02 9.18
N ASN A 338 21.49 27.07 8.84
CA ASN A 338 20.26 27.44 9.53
C ASN A 338 18.97 27.15 8.78
N SER A 339 19.02 26.82 7.49
CA SER A 339 17.80 26.51 6.75
C SER A 339 18.04 25.51 5.64
N SER A 340 17.03 24.69 5.33
CA SER A 340 17.01 23.76 4.20
C SER A 340 15.67 23.83 3.50
N TYR A 341 15.66 23.55 2.21
CA TYR A 341 14.44 23.50 1.41
C TYR A 341 14.47 22.32 0.43
N PHE A 342 13.31 21.79 0.16
CA PHE A 342 13.10 20.78 -0.86
C PHE A 342 11.79 21.07 -1.59
N ILE A 343 11.84 21.14 -2.92
CA ILE A 343 10.67 21.37 -3.78
C ILE A 343 10.66 20.26 -4.82
N SER A 344 9.50 19.68 -5.06
CA SER A 344 9.27 18.66 -6.07
C SER A 344 8.04 19.00 -6.90
N TYR A 345 8.15 18.79 -8.20
CA TYR A 345 7.02 18.71 -9.12
C TYR A 345 7.06 17.38 -9.85
N SER A 346 5.92 16.70 -9.93
CA SER A 346 5.79 15.42 -10.62
C SER A 346 4.53 15.42 -11.49
N ASN A 347 4.67 14.94 -12.72
CA ASN A 347 3.58 14.65 -13.64
C ASN A 347 3.63 13.17 -14.00
N PHE A 348 2.62 12.42 -13.59
CA PHE A 348 2.42 11.02 -13.88
C PHE A 348 1.20 10.85 -14.79
N ASN A 349 1.35 10.10 -15.88
CA ASN A 349 0.30 9.86 -16.86
C ASN A 349 0.37 8.40 -17.31
N GLN A 350 -0.64 7.60 -16.97
CA GLN A 350 -0.76 6.18 -17.29
C GLN A 350 -2.02 5.94 -18.12
N THR A 351 -1.89 5.29 -19.27
CA THR A 351 -2.99 4.66 -19.99
C THR A 351 -3.02 3.18 -19.68
N GLY A 352 -4.20 2.62 -19.45
CA GLY A 352 -4.37 1.22 -19.10
C GLY A 352 -4.25 0.27 -20.29
N THR A 353 -4.29 -1.04 -19.98
CA THR A 353 -4.37 -2.11 -20.98
C THR A 353 -5.78 -2.28 -21.54
N VAL A 354 -6.82 -1.86 -20.81
CA VAL A 354 -8.16 -1.66 -21.34
C VAL A 354 -8.20 -0.31 -22.04
N PRO A 355 -8.67 -0.23 -23.30
CA PRO A 355 -8.75 1.05 -24.01
C PRO A 355 -9.52 2.10 -23.22
N ASP A 356 -9.20 3.38 -23.44
CA ASP A 356 -9.83 4.58 -22.88
C ASP A 356 -9.76 4.71 -21.35
N THR A 357 -9.06 3.80 -20.66
CA THR A 357 -8.77 3.93 -19.23
C THR A 357 -7.49 4.71 -19.00
N LYS A 358 -7.51 5.61 -18.01
CA LYS A 358 -6.39 6.53 -17.78
C LYS A 358 -6.31 6.99 -16.32
N PHE A 359 -5.10 7.16 -15.80
CA PHE A 359 -4.82 7.83 -14.54
C PHE A 359 -3.77 8.91 -14.72
N VAL A 360 -4.09 10.14 -14.30
CA VAL A 360 -3.17 11.28 -14.33
C VAL A 360 -3.02 11.84 -12.93
N ARG A 361 -1.78 12.07 -12.49
CA ARG A 361 -1.46 12.73 -11.23
C ARG A 361 -0.47 13.86 -11.46
N ASN A 362 -0.81 15.06 -10.97
CA ASN A 362 0.07 16.21 -10.88
C ASN A 362 0.30 16.52 -9.40
N SER A 363 1.55 16.53 -8.97
CA SER A 363 1.91 16.74 -7.57
C SER A 363 2.91 17.86 -7.43
N VAL A 364 2.68 18.73 -6.45
CA VAL A 364 3.63 19.76 -6.00
C VAL A 364 3.90 19.53 -4.53
N PHE A 365 5.16 19.39 -4.18
CA PHE A 365 5.60 19.26 -2.81
C PHE A 365 6.63 20.34 -2.49
N ALA A 366 6.48 20.99 -1.34
CA ALA A 366 7.42 21.95 -0.82
C ALA A 366 7.65 21.73 0.68
N LYS A 367 8.91 21.67 1.11
CA LYS A 367 9.31 21.56 2.51
C LYS A 367 10.40 22.57 2.79
N TYR A 368 10.22 23.39 3.83
CA TYR A 368 11.18 24.37 4.27
C TYR A 368 11.40 24.23 5.77
N SER A 369 12.62 24.06 6.18
CA SER A 369 13.02 24.00 7.58
C SER A 369 14.00 25.12 7.89
N ALA A 370 13.75 25.84 8.99
CA ALA A 370 14.60 26.95 9.39
C ALA A 370 14.79 27.01 10.91
N LYS A 371 16.00 27.27 11.33
CA LYS A 371 16.35 27.59 12.70
C LYS A 371 16.15 29.11 12.91
N ILE A 372 14.93 29.48 13.35
CA ILE A 372 14.53 30.90 13.49
C ILE A 372 15.25 31.55 14.68
N LEU A 373 15.38 30.82 15.80
CA LEU A 373 16.16 31.21 16.96
C LEU A 373 17.20 30.11 17.30
N LYS A 374 18.16 30.41 18.16
CA LYS A 374 19.15 29.41 18.58
C LYS A 374 18.53 28.13 19.13
N ASN A 375 17.35 28.23 19.72
CA ASN A 375 16.61 27.16 20.39
C ASN A 375 15.24 26.87 19.76
N LEU A 376 14.90 27.49 18.61
CA LEU A 376 13.64 27.25 17.89
C LEU A 376 13.91 26.85 16.45
N ASN A 377 13.54 25.64 16.10
CA ASN A 377 13.53 25.13 14.74
C ASN A 377 12.08 24.99 14.26
N THR A 378 11.80 25.45 13.05
CA THR A 378 10.47 25.32 12.45
C THR A 378 10.56 24.61 11.10
N THR A 379 9.56 23.82 10.80
CA THR A 379 9.41 23.15 9.49
C THR A 379 8.00 23.40 8.98
N PHE A 380 7.91 23.92 7.77
CA PHE A 380 6.67 24.02 7.01
C PHE A 380 6.72 23.08 5.82
N GLN A 381 5.63 22.38 5.56
CA GLN A 381 5.50 21.45 4.45
C GLN A 381 4.13 21.61 3.81
N LEU A 382 4.07 21.53 2.50
CA LEU A 382 2.84 21.48 1.72
C LEU A 382 2.97 20.38 0.66
N ASN A 383 2.02 19.49 0.64
CA ASN A 383 1.81 18.57 -0.48
C ASN A 383 0.46 18.87 -1.11
N TYR A 384 0.45 19.22 -2.38
CA TYR A 384 -0.74 19.39 -3.19
C TYR A 384 -0.73 18.36 -4.32
N THR A 385 -1.83 17.67 -4.51
CA THR A 385 -1.99 16.71 -5.59
C THR A 385 -3.35 16.87 -6.25
N ASN A 386 -3.35 16.88 -7.58
CA ASN A 386 -4.52 16.72 -8.42
C ASN A 386 -4.44 15.39 -9.14
N THR A 387 -5.45 14.54 -9.00
CA THR A 387 -5.57 13.26 -9.72
C THR A 387 -6.84 13.25 -10.56
N ASN A 388 -6.74 12.69 -11.77
CA ASN A 388 -7.88 12.43 -12.63
C ASN A 388 -7.81 10.97 -13.09
N ASN A 389 -8.89 10.25 -12.88
CA ASN A 389 -9.00 8.84 -13.22
C ASN A 389 -10.19 8.60 -14.14
N ILE A 390 -9.97 7.84 -15.22
CA ILE A 390 -11.02 7.37 -16.14
C ILE A 390 -10.97 5.85 -16.09
N ARG A 391 -12.08 5.24 -15.70
CA ARG A 391 -12.23 3.79 -15.52
C ARG A 391 -13.47 3.28 -16.25
N LEU A 392 -13.56 1.96 -16.35
CA LEU A 392 -14.75 1.27 -16.82
C LEU A 392 -15.29 0.35 -15.71
N PRO A 393 -16.55 -0.06 -15.76
CA PRO A 393 -17.09 -1.05 -14.83
C PRO A 393 -16.32 -2.37 -14.89
N GLU A 394 -16.08 -2.98 -13.74
CA GLU A 394 -15.33 -4.23 -13.58
C GLU A 394 -16.12 -5.25 -12.75
N GLY A 395 -15.58 -6.45 -12.61
CA GLY A 395 -16.15 -7.49 -11.76
C GLY A 395 -17.48 -8.02 -12.30
N TYR A 396 -18.51 -8.05 -11.45
CA TYR A 396 -19.83 -8.58 -11.78
C TYR A 396 -20.78 -7.59 -12.49
N ALA A 397 -20.33 -6.41 -12.85
CA ALA A 397 -21.15 -5.48 -13.59
C ALA A 397 -21.58 -6.06 -14.94
N LEU A 398 -22.84 -5.91 -15.30
CA LEU A 398 -23.36 -6.31 -16.62
C LEU A 398 -22.71 -5.51 -17.75
N GLU A 399 -22.21 -4.34 -17.40
CA GLU A 399 -21.50 -3.39 -18.27
C GLU A 399 -20.01 -3.71 -18.36
N SER A 400 -19.47 -4.65 -17.58
CA SER A 400 -18.03 -4.94 -17.59
C SER A 400 -17.56 -5.44 -18.96
N PRO A 401 -16.69 -4.70 -19.66
CA PRO A 401 -16.14 -5.16 -20.93
C PRO A 401 -15.24 -6.39 -20.76
N VAL A 402 -14.51 -6.47 -19.63
CA VAL A 402 -13.62 -7.60 -19.32
C VAL A 402 -14.42 -8.91 -19.18
N TRP A 403 -15.58 -8.86 -18.51
CA TRP A 403 -16.44 -10.02 -18.43
C TRP A 403 -16.89 -10.50 -19.81
N THR A 404 -17.31 -9.59 -20.67
CA THR A 404 -17.75 -9.97 -22.02
C THR A 404 -16.60 -10.53 -22.82
N VAL A 405 -15.41 -9.94 -22.78
CA VAL A 405 -14.22 -10.40 -23.51
C VAL A 405 -13.81 -11.82 -23.08
N PHE A 406 -13.75 -12.10 -21.77
CA PHE A 406 -13.34 -13.43 -21.27
C PHE A 406 -14.39 -14.52 -21.50
N THR A 407 -15.65 -14.14 -21.76
CA THR A 407 -16.73 -15.08 -21.99
C THR A 407 -17.28 -15.02 -23.42
N ALA A 408 -16.65 -14.24 -24.30
CA ALA A 408 -17.07 -14.14 -25.70
C ALA A 408 -16.59 -15.35 -26.52
N PRO A 409 -17.40 -15.81 -27.47
CA PRO A 409 -17.05 -16.93 -28.33
C PRO A 409 -15.99 -16.52 -29.35
N VAL A 410 -15.09 -17.44 -29.66
CA VAL A 410 -14.03 -17.22 -30.67
C VAL A 410 -14.52 -17.28 -32.10
N SER A 411 -15.73 -17.73 -32.35
CA SER A 411 -16.35 -17.75 -33.68
C SER A 411 -17.10 -16.48 -34.05
N TYR A 412 -17.23 -15.53 -33.11
CA TYR A 412 -18.01 -14.31 -33.30
C TYR A 412 -17.10 -13.08 -33.29
N ASN A 413 -17.23 -12.23 -34.31
CA ASN A 413 -16.55 -10.94 -34.33
C ASN A 413 -17.32 -9.93 -33.54
N LEU A 414 -16.77 -9.40 -32.44
CA LEU A 414 -17.42 -8.38 -31.62
C LEU A 414 -17.49 -6.99 -32.29
N GLN A 415 -16.79 -6.79 -33.42
CA GLN A 415 -16.84 -5.57 -34.21
C GLN A 415 -17.56 -5.77 -35.54
N PRO A 416 -18.38 -4.80 -36.02
CA PRO A 416 -18.70 -3.54 -35.37
C PRO A 416 -19.51 -3.73 -34.10
N SER A 417 -19.53 -2.75 -33.20
CA SER A 417 -20.25 -2.78 -31.91
C SER A 417 -21.74 -2.50 -32.05
N THR A 418 -22.17 -1.92 -33.18
CA THR A 418 -23.55 -1.52 -33.49
C THR A 418 -24.05 -2.15 -34.79
N ASN A 419 -25.33 -2.36 -34.87
CA ASN A 419 -26.05 -2.77 -36.06
C ASN A 419 -26.22 -1.59 -37.02
N ALA A 420 -26.70 -1.83 -38.24
CA ALA A 420 -26.94 -0.80 -39.22
C ALA A 420 -28.05 0.23 -38.83
N ASP A 421 -28.94 -0.16 -37.93
CA ASP A 421 -29.98 0.70 -37.35
C ASP A 421 -29.49 1.51 -36.12
N GLY A 422 -28.20 1.40 -35.75
CA GLY A 422 -27.59 2.10 -34.62
C GLY A 422 -27.69 1.34 -33.31
N THR A 423 -28.50 0.28 -33.20
CA THR A 423 -28.67 -0.50 -32.01
C THR A 423 -27.41 -1.31 -31.67
N GLN A 424 -27.24 -1.64 -30.40
CA GLN A 424 -26.08 -2.41 -29.92
C GLN A 424 -26.05 -3.82 -30.53
N ARG A 425 -24.92 -4.23 -31.12
CA ARG A 425 -24.75 -5.57 -31.71
C ARG A 425 -24.32 -6.58 -30.64
N LEU A 426 -25.20 -7.54 -30.33
CA LEU A 426 -25.05 -8.48 -29.25
C LEU A 426 -25.17 -9.94 -29.73
N PHE A 427 -24.24 -10.83 -29.36
CA PHE A 427 -24.38 -12.28 -29.55
C PHE A 427 -25.19 -12.96 -28.42
N ARG A 428 -25.45 -12.24 -27.33
CA ARG A 428 -26.28 -12.65 -26.18
C ARG A 428 -27.01 -11.44 -25.61
N PHE A 429 -28.10 -11.69 -24.87
CA PHE A 429 -28.93 -10.60 -24.33
C PHE A 429 -28.53 -10.10 -22.94
N SER A 430 -27.53 -10.71 -22.31
CA SER A 430 -27.27 -10.52 -20.88
C SER A 430 -26.04 -9.64 -20.58
N ARG A 431 -25.34 -9.13 -21.59
CA ARG A 431 -24.13 -8.31 -21.43
C ARG A 431 -23.96 -7.36 -22.62
N ASN A 432 -23.40 -6.19 -22.33
CA ASN A 432 -23.04 -5.23 -23.36
C ASN A 432 -21.89 -5.71 -24.25
N ASN A 433 -21.88 -5.24 -25.51
CA ASN A 433 -20.72 -5.39 -26.38
C ASN A 433 -19.55 -4.57 -25.81
N PRO A 434 -18.33 -5.14 -25.62
CA PRO A 434 -17.24 -4.46 -24.96
C PRO A 434 -16.76 -3.20 -25.70
N TYR A 435 -16.85 -3.16 -27.01
CA TYR A 435 -16.49 -1.97 -27.81
C TYR A 435 -17.58 -0.89 -27.74
N TRP A 436 -18.86 -1.26 -27.66
CA TRP A 436 -19.93 -0.31 -27.39
C TRP A 436 -19.76 0.35 -26.00
N VAL A 437 -19.32 -0.43 -25.00
CA VAL A 437 -19.04 0.09 -23.64
C VAL A 437 -17.98 1.20 -23.70
N LEU A 438 -16.91 1.05 -24.52
CA LEU A 438 -15.86 2.07 -24.65
C LEU A 438 -16.42 3.44 -25.09
N ASP A 439 -17.40 3.43 -26.00
CA ASP A 439 -17.97 4.65 -26.58
C ASP A 439 -19.10 5.24 -25.73
N ASN A 440 -19.77 4.42 -24.90
CA ASN A 440 -21.08 4.76 -24.31
C ASN A 440 -21.11 4.74 -22.78
N ILE A 441 -20.04 4.25 -22.12
CA ILE A 441 -19.97 4.19 -20.66
C ILE A 441 -18.66 4.83 -20.20
N SER A 442 -18.78 5.72 -19.23
CA SER A 442 -17.61 6.33 -18.58
C SER A 442 -17.78 6.42 -17.08
N ASN A 443 -16.67 6.26 -16.35
CA ASN A 443 -16.60 6.47 -14.92
C ASN A 443 -15.35 7.29 -14.61
N THR A 444 -15.56 8.56 -14.27
CA THR A 444 -14.49 9.53 -14.04
C THR A 444 -14.45 9.95 -12.57
N SER A 445 -13.25 10.14 -12.05
CA SER A 445 -13.01 10.68 -10.71
C SER A 445 -11.93 11.75 -10.78
N SER A 446 -12.17 12.89 -10.14
CA SER A 446 -11.22 14.00 -10.05
C SER A 446 -11.04 14.39 -8.58
N VAL A 447 -9.80 14.34 -8.10
CA VAL A 447 -9.45 14.64 -6.71
C VAL A 447 -8.48 15.81 -6.65
N ASN A 448 -8.76 16.76 -5.76
CA ASN A 448 -7.83 17.81 -5.35
C ASN A 448 -7.54 17.65 -3.87
N ARG A 449 -6.26 17.36 -3.50
CA ARG A 449 -5.85 17.08 -2.12
C ARG A 449 -4.74 18.01 -1.67
N PHE A 450 -4.91 18.55 -0.46
CA PHE A 450 -3.95 19.42 0.24
C PHE A 450 -3.56 18.81 1.57
N MET A 451 -2.26 18.65 1.81
CA MET A 451 -1.71 18.16 3.07
C MET A 451 -0.65 19.14 3.60
N PRO A 452 -1.04 20.25 4.23
CA PRO A 452 -0.12 21.16 4.91
C PRO A 452 0.29 20.57 6.26
N THR A 453 1.55 20.78 6.64
CA THR A 453 2.09 20.42 7.96
C THR A 453 2.97 21.56 8.47
N PHE A 454 2.83 21.88 9.74
CA PHE A 454 3.69 22.79 10.46
C PHE A 454 4.25 22.11 11.70
N THR A 455 5.55 22.19 11.92
CA THR A 455 6.22 21.69 13.13
C THR A 455 7.12 22.75 13.70
N ALA A 456 7.06 22.97 15.01
CA ALA A 456 7.94 23.85 15.76
C ALA A 456 8.59 23.08 16.91
N ASP A 457 9.92 22.97 16.90
CA ASP A 457 10.71 22.36 17.96
C ASP A 457 11.39 23.47 18.79
N TYR A 458 10.92 23.68 19.99
CA TYR A 458 11.47 24.64 20.94
C TYR A 458 12.30 23.93 22.00
N LYS A 459 13.56 24.33 22.16
CA LYS A 459 14.51 23.78 23.16
C LYS A 459 14.79 24.79 24.24
N PRO A 460 13.91 24.94 25.25
CA PRO A 460 14.17 25.89 26.37
C PRO A 460 15.40 25.51 27.20
N LEU A 461 15.66 24.20 27.32
CA LEU A 461 16.81 23.63 28.03
C LEU A 461 17.49 22.59 27.15
N SER A 462 18.75 22.30 27.40
CA SER A 462 19.54 21.34 26.59
C SER A 462 18.93 19.92 26.61
N TRP A 463 18.24 19.55 27.68
CA TRP A 463 17.63 18.26 27.92
C TRP A 463 16.11 18.20 27.64
N LEU A 464 15.46 19.35 27.35
CA LEU A 464 14.02 19.46 27.11
C LEU A 464 13.73 20.02 25.71
N THR A 465 12.90 19.31 24.94
CA THR A 465 12.35 19.78 23.67
C THR A 465 10.83 19.79 23.76
N ILE A 466 10.21 20.90 23.40
CA ILE A 466 8.75 21.02 23.25
C ILE A 466 8.49 21.10 21.75
N THR A 467 7.74 20.15 21.24
CA THR A 467 7.35 20.06 19.82
C THR A 467 5.85 20.33 19.70
N GLU A 468 5.50 21.31 18.91
CA GLU A 468 4.15 21.55 18.43
C GLU A 468 4.07 21.10 16.99
N ARG A 469 3.12 20.21 16.65
CA ARG A 469 2.90 19.72 15.31
C ARG A 469 1.43 19.85 14.94
N PHE A 470 1.15 20.59 13.90
CA PHE A 470 -0.16 20.72 13.30
C PHE A 470 -0.12 20.20 11.86
N GLY A 471 -1.11 19.41 11.47
CA GLY A 471 -1.26 18.93 10.11
C GLY A 471 -2.72 18.80 9.72
N ALA A 472 -2.96 18.93 8.43
CA ALA A 472 -4.27 18.69 7.85
C ALA A 472 -4.15 17.78 6.63
N ASP A 473 -5.22 17.03 6.36
CA ASP A 473 -5.44 16.26 5.14
C ASP A 473 -6.84 16.64 4.65
N VAL A 474 -6.89 17.39 3.56
CA VAL A 474 -8.14 17.92 3.01
C VAL A 474 -8.22 17.59 1.54
N TYR A 475 -9.30 16.94 1.13
CA TYR A 475 -9.55 16.72 -0.29
C TYR A 475 -11.03 16.91 -0.65
N THR A 476 -11.22 17.30 -1.91
CA THR A 476 -12.50 17.23 -2.62
C THR A 476 -12.38 16.20 -3.73
N GLU A 477 -13.40 15.37 -3.87
CA GLU A 477 -13.52 14.39 -4.94
C GLU A 477 -14.83 14.59 -5.68
N GLN A 478 -14.75 14.60 -6.99
CA GLN A 478 -15.90 14.70 -7.89
C GLN A 478 -15.90 13.45 -8.77
N ASP A 479 -16.96 12.66 -8.63
CA ASP A 479 -17.14 11.44 -9.38
C ASP A 479 -18.32 11.58 -10.32
N LYS A 480 -18.17 11.03 -11.53
CA LYS A 480 -19.25 10.99 -12.50
C LYS A 480 -19.26 9.66 -13.22
N TYR A 481 -20.43 9.03 -13.25
CA TYR A 481 -20.70 7.84 -14.03
C TYR A 481 -21.76 8.18 -15.08
N HIS A 482 -21.49 7.83 -16.32
CA HIS A 482 -22.40 7.96 -17.45
C HIS A 482 -22.57 6.62 -18.12
N GLU A 483 -23.81 6.25 -18.43
CA GLU A 483 -24.19 5.07 -19.16
C GLU A 483 -25.32 5.46 -20.13
N SER A 484 -25.02 5.39 -21.43
CA SER A 484 -25.98 5.75 -22.48
C SER A 484 -27.18 4.81 -22.50
N PRO A 485 -28.33 5.26 -23.05
CA PRO A 485 -29.45 4.38 -23.39
C PRO A 485 -28.97 3.17 -24.22
N GLU A 486 -29.81 2.11 -24.25
CA GLU A 486 -29.53 0.80 -24.87
C GLU A 486 -28.53 -0.09 -24.11
N SER A 487 -27.99 0.36 -22.98
CA SER A 487 -27.26 -0.55 -22.11
C SER A 487 -28.16 -1.68 -21.60
N VAL A 488 -27.62 -2.89 -21.58
CA VAL A 488 -28.36 -4.08 -21.11
C VAL A 488 -28.82 -3.93 -19.66
N SER A 489 -28.04 -3.26 -18.82
CA SER A 489 -28.34 -3.02 -17.40
C SER A 489 -29.33 -1.88 -17.18
N ASN A 490 -29.22 -0.80 -17.97
CA ASN A 490 -30.05 0.39 -17.88
C ASN A 490 -30.50 0.83 -19.30
N PRO A 491 -31.52 0.16 -19.88
CA PRO A 491 -31.93 0.43 -21.27
C PRO A 491 -32.32 1.88 -21.55
N THR A 492 -32.69 2.63 -20.51
CA THR A 492 -33.07 4.05 -20.61
C THR A 492 -31.90 4.99 -20.27
N GLY A 493 -30.72 4.44 -19.97
CA GLY A 493 -29.56 5.21 -19.58
C GLY A 493 -29.54 5.67 -18.13
N ARG A 494 -28.34 6.00 -17.64
CA ARG A 494 -28.10 6.39 -16.25
C ARG A 494 -26.95 7.41 -16.15
N ILE A 495 -27.15 8.44 -15.33
CA ILE A 495 -26.09 9.39 -14.96
C ILE A 495 -26.01 9.45 -13.43
N VAL A 496 -24.81 9.31 -12.87
CA VAL A 496 -24.56 9.49 -11.44
C VAL A 496 -23.50 10.59 -11.29
N VAL A 497 -23.76 11.54 -10.40
CA VAL A 497 -22.81 12.56 -10.00
C VAL A 497 -22.68 12.48 -8.48
N ALA A 498 -21.46 12.37 -7.98
CA ALA A 498 -21.18 12.38 -6.55
C ALA A 498 -20.06 13.36 -6.22
N ASN A 499 -20.18 13.99 -5.06
CA ASN A 499 -19.15 14.87 -4.52
C ASN A 499 -18.84 14.43 -3.09
N SER A 500 -17.55 14.39 -2.79
CA SER A 500 -17.03 14.10 -1.45
C SER A 500 -16.14 15.24 -0.97
N LEU A 501 -16.33 15.67 0.28
CA LEU A 501 -15.43 16.55 0.99
C LEU A 501 -14.92 15.84 2.24
N PHE A 502 -13.62 15.64 2.28
CA PHE A 502 -12.91 15.09 3.43
C PHE A 502 -12.05 16.18 4.06
N ARG A 503 -12.13 16.33 5.38
CA ARG A 503 -11.29 17.24 6.17
C ARG A 503 -10.82 16.54 7.44
N GLN A 504 -9.52 16.38 7.57
CA GLN A 504 -8.89 15.84 8.77
C GLN A 504 -7.90 16.87 9.31
N PHE A 505 -7.93 17.09 10.61
CA PHE A 505 -6.98 17.92 11.36
C PHE A 505 -6.35 17.10 12.46
N ASN A 506 -5.06 17.23 12.63
CA ASN A 506 -4.29 16.60 13.70
C ASN A 506 -3.38 17.63 14.35
N ASN A 507 -3.36 17.65 15.67
CA ASN A 507 -2.50 18.50 16.48
C ASN A 507 -1.83 17.65 17.56
N ASP A 508 -0.51 17.74 17.67
CA ASP A 508 0.29 17.06 18.69
C ASP A 508 1.14 18.09 19.43
N LEU A 509 0.94 18.22 20.75
CA LEU A 509 1.84 18.93 21.65
C LEU A 509 2.65 17.89 22.44
N ILE A 510 3.99 17.91 22.29
CA ILE A 510 4.89 16.89 22.82
C ILE A 510 6.00 17.55 23.62
N ALA A 511 6.16 17.18 24.88
CA ALA A 511 7.33 17.49 25.68
C ALA A 511 8.22 16.24 25.75
N SER A 512 9.46 16.35 25.24
CA SER A 512 10.46 15.28 25.23
C SER A 512 11.65 15.71 26.06
N ALA A 513 12.04 14.86 27.03
CA ALA A 513 13.18 15.09 27.92
C ALA A 513 14.16 13.93 27.78
N SER A 514 15.46 14.21 27.78
CA SER A 514 16.53 13.22 27.79
C SER A 514 17.65 13.67 28.74
N HIS A 515 18.01 12.80 29.68
CA HIS A 515 19.02 13.11 30.69
C HIS A 515 19.87 11.87 31.02
N GLU A 516 21.18 12.10 31.17
CA GLU A 516 22.13 11.06 31.57
C GLU A 516 22.46 11.20 33.07
N ILE A 517 22.29 10.12 33.83
CA ILE A 517 22.56 10.05 35.27
C ILE A 517 23.48 8.84 35.52
N GLY A 518 24.76 9.09 35.62
CA GLY A 518 25.75 8.01 35.79
C GLY A 518 25.74 7.00 34.65
N ASN A 519 25.30 5.79 34.91
CA ASN A 519 25.20 4.72 33.93
C ASN A 519 23.81 4.61 33.24
N PHE A 520 22.89 5.49 33.58
CA PHE A 520 21.56 5.50 33.08
C PHE A 520 21.35 6.65 32.08
N THR A 521 20.69 6.38 30.96
CA THR A 521 20.05 7.40 30.14
C THR A 521 18.55 7.26 30.29
N ILE A 522 17.90 8.34 30.70
CA ILE A 522 16.46 8.38 30.93
C ILE A 522 15.84 9.33 29.89
N ASP A 523 14.97 8.78 29.04
CA ASP A 523 14.18 9.56 28.10
C ASP A 523 12.72 9.53 28.53
N GLY A 524 12.07 10.67 28.50
CA GLY A 524 10.64 10.81 28.80
C GLY A 524 9.92 11.56 27.70
N ILE A 525 8.68 11.18 27.43
CA ILE A 525 7.76 11.86 26.51
C ILE A 525 6.44 12.03 27.26
N LEU A 526 5.93 13.25 27.25
CA LEU A 526 4.56 13.57 27.65
C LEU A 526 3.88 14.30 26.50
N GLY A 527 2.69 13.88 26.10
CA GLY A 527 2.03 14.52 24.99
C GLY A 527 0.52 14.48 25.05
N ASN A 528 -0.06 15.33 24.21
CA ASN A 528 -1.48 15.41 23.92
C ASN A 528 -1.67 15.36 22.41
N ASN A 529 -2.67 14.62 21.97
CA ASN A 529 -3.09 14.55 20.58
C ASN A 529 -4.56 14.94 20.46
N ILE A 530 -4.88 15.82 19.53
CA ILE A 530 -6.24 16.22 19.17
C ILE A 530 -6.45 15.90 17.69
N TYR A 531 -7.50 15.14 17.41
CA TYR A 531 -7.86 14.70 16.07
C TYR A 531 -9.31 15.04 15.77
N SER A 532 -9.57 15.53 14.56
CA SER A 532 -10.92 15.79 14.06
C SER A 532 -11.01 15.38 12.60
N GLN A 533 -12.01 14.58 12.26
CA GLN A 533 -12.29 14.12 10.90
C GLN A 533 -13.75 14.44 10.56
N TYR A 534 -13.95 15.09 9.42
CA TYR A 534 -15.26 15.40 8.85
C TYR A 534 -15.34 14.85 7.45
N ASN A 535 -16.40 14.10 7.18
CA ASN A 535 -16.75 13.61 5.85
C ASN A 535 -18.10 14.17 5.46
N GLU A 536 -18.22 14.66 4.24
CA GLU A 536 -19.47 15.03 3.59
C GLU A 536 -19.53 14.33 2.23
N TYR A 537 -20.65 13.73 1.94
CA TYR A 537 -20.90 13.02 0.70
C TYR A 537 -22.27 13.36 0.17
N SER A 538 -22.34 13.73 -1.10
CA SER A 538 -23.59 13.95 -1.81
C SER A 538 -23.60 13.17 -3.12
N ARG A 539 -24.75 12.61 -3.50
CA ARG A 539 -24.92 11.82 -4.71
C ARG A 539 -26.26 12.09 -5.33
N ALA A 540 -26.24 12.47 -6.62
CA ALA A 540 -27.40 12.49 -7.48
C ALA A 540 -27.34 11.28 -8.43
N ASN A 541 -28.39 10.46 -8.44
CA ASN A 541 -28.53 9.32 -9.33
C ASN A 541 -29.74 9.55 -10.24
N GLY A 542 -29.49 9.74 -11.52
CA GLY A 542 -30.47 10.00 -12.56
C GLY A 542 -30.67 8.78 -13.46
N LEU A 543 -31.91 8.38 -13.65
CA LEU A 543 -32.33 7.30 -14.54
C LEU A 543 -33.22 7.86 -15.67
N GLY A 544 -33.18 7.22 -16.85
CA GLY A 544 -33.97 7.61 -18.01
C GLY A 544 -33.47 8.87 -18.67
N ILE A 545 -32.39 8.76 -19.46
CA ILE A 545 -31.81 9.88 -20.22
C ILE A 545 -32.78 10.26 -21.34
N SER A 546 -33.34 11.46 -21.26
CA SER A 546 -34.33 11.97 -22.21
C SER A 546 -33.73 12.74 -23.39
N VAL A 547 -32.47 13.17 -23.27
CA VAL A 547 -31.70 13.90 -24.29
C VAL A 547 -30.37 13.15 -24.51
N GLU A 548 -30.34 12.43 -25.64
CA GLU A 548 -29.14 11.68 -26.01
C GLU A 548 -27.96 12.64 -26.27
N GLY A 549 -26.75 12.22 -25.90
CA GLY A 549 -25.53 13.02 -26.04
C GLY A 549 -25.39 14.17 -25.04
N LEU A 550 -26.40 14.46 -24.19
CA LEU A 550 -26.27 15.43 -23.10
C LEU A 550 -25.71 14.76 -21.84
N ASP A 551 -24.41 14.92 -21.62
CA ASP A 551 -23.74 14.39 -20.43
C ASP A 551 -23.95 15.32 -19.21
N ASN A 552 -25.19 15.42 -18.76
CA ASN A 552 -25.59 16.21 -17.58
C ASN A 552 -26.70 15.51 -16.83
N ILE A 553 -26.69 15.57 -15.50
CA ILE A 553 -27.69 14.96 -14.64
C ILE A 553 -29.13 15.45 -14.97
N SER A 554 -29.27 16.68 -15.45
CA SER A 554 -30.55 17.25 -15.89
C SER A 554 -31.17 16.56 -17.12
N ALA A 555 -30.39 15.72 -17.83
CA ALA A 555 -30.92 14.90 -18.93
C ALA A 555 -31.74 13.71 -18.43
N ALA A 556 -31.64 13.35 -17.14
CA ALA A 556 -32.40 12.24 -16.56
C ALA A 556 -33.81 12.66 -16.16
N SER A 557 -34.78 11.80 -16.48
CA SER A 557 -36.20 12.00 -16.17
C SER A 557 -36.53 11.71 -14.70
N ASN A 558 -35.76 10.85 -14.03
CA ASN A 558 -35.95 10.52 -12.64
C ASN A 558 -34.62 10.67 -11.87
N ILE A 559 -34.55 11.64 -10.97
CA ILE A 559 -33.33 11.95 -10.20
C ILE A 559 -33.63 11.71 -8.74
N THR A 560 -32.80 10.86 -8.11
CA THR A 560 -32.76 10.68 -6.65
C THR A 560 -31.50 11.31 -6.09
N TYR A 561 -31.63 12.01 -4.97
CA TYR A 561 -30.51 12.69 -4.32
C TYR A 561 -30.32 12.17 -2.89
N THR A 562 -29.09 11.93 -2.50
CA THR A 562 -28.72 11.52 -1.15
C THR A 562 -27.58 12.40 -0.66
N GLU A 563 -27.63 12.74 0.63
CA GLU A 563 -26.60 13.51 1.32
C GLU A 563 -26.31 12.87 2.68
N SER A 564 -25.06 12.83 3.05
CA SER A 564 -24.64 12.37 4.37
C SER A 564 -23.40 13.16 4.83
N HIS A 565 -23.33 13.39 6.12
CA HIS A 565 -22.14 13.95 6.75
C HIS A 565 -21.89 13.27 8.09
N ASN A 566 -20.65 13.14 8.46
CA ASN A 566 -20.27 12.64 9.76
C ASN A 566 -19.00 13.30 10.29
N LEU A 567 -18.96 13.42 11.63
CA LEU A 567 -17.88 14.05 12.34
C LEU A 567 -17.39 13.10 13.44
N ARG A 568 -16.08 12.79 13.41
CA ARG A 568 -15.38 12.03 14.45
C ARG A 568 -14.31 12.91 15.09
N ARG A 569 -14.27 12.94 16.42
CA ARG A 569 -13.26 13.63 17.20
C ARG A 569 -12.61 12.69 18.20
N LYS A 570 -11.30 12.82 18.35
CA LYS A 570 -10.53 12.09 19.35
C LYS A 570 -9.61 13.04 20.10
N ILE A 571 -9.37 12.72 21.36
CA ILE A 571 -8.37 13.37 22.19
C ILE A 571 -7.58 12.29 22.91
N GLY A 572 -6.26 12.42 22.96
CA GLY A 572 -5.39 11.45 23.62
C GLY A 572 -4.35 12.13 24.48
N PHE A 573 -4.12 11.58 25.66
CA PHE A 573 -3.01 11.94 26.54
C PHE A 573 -2.08 10.75 26.65
N TYR A 574 -0.78 10.94 26.46
CA TYR A 574 0.18 9.85 26.48
C TYR A 574 1.46 10.21 27.18
N LEU A 575 2.05 9.17 27.76
CA LEU A 575 3.30 9.19 28.49
C LEU A 575 4.15 8.01 28.03
N GLN A 576 5.43 8.23 27.73
CA GLN A 576 6.41 7.17 27.54
C GLN A 576 7.67 7.48 28.36
N GLY A 577 8.17 6.48 29.06
CA GLY A 577 9.48 6.51 29.74
C GLY A 577 10.38 5.41 29.16
N ASN A 578 11.64 5.75 28.87
CA ASN A 578 12.64 4.77 28.51
C ASN A 578 13.83 4.91 29.46
N ILE A 579 14.27 3.79 29.98
CA ILE A 579 15.43 3.70 30.88
C ILE A 579 16.46 2.82 30.20
N ASP A 580 17.57 3.39 29.80
CA ASP A 580 18.71 2.68 29.25
C ASP A 580 19.81 2.56 30.33
N TYR A 581 20.22 1.35 30.63
CA TYR A 581 21.33 1.07 31.54
C TYR A 581 22.54 0.60 30.75
N LYS A 582 23.62 1.41 30.75
CA LYS A 582 24.94 1.14 30.10
C LYS A 582 24.82 0.69 28.64
N ARG A 583 23.74 1.08 27.94
CA ARG A 583 23.48 0.74 26.54
C ARG A 583 23.35 -0.77 26.26
N PHE A 584 22.99 -1.59 27.26
CA PHE A 584 22.76 -3.02 27.08
C PHE A 584 21.40 -3.53 27.58
N ILE A 585 20.74 -2.82 28.49
CA ILE A 585 19.35 -3.08 28.85
C ILE A 585 18.56 -1.79 28.62
N VAL A 586 17.47 -1.90 27.90
CA VAL A 586 16.50 -0.81 27.72
C VAL A 586 15.14 -1.29 28.20
N LEU A 587 14.52 -0.54 29.09
CA LEU A 587 13.12 -0.70 29.49
C LEU A 587 12.31 0.47 28.91
N SER A 588 11.22 0.19 28.23
CA SER A 588 10.27 1.17 27.69
C SER A 588 8.88 0.91 28.29
N LEU A 589 8.31 1.93 28.91
CA LEU A 589 6.95 1.91 29.45
C LEU A 589 6.13 2.99 28.76
N THR A 590 4.96 2.62 28.24
CA THR A 590 4.03 3.56 27.59
C THR A 590 2.66 3.47 28.22
N GLY A 591 2.07 4.59 28.54
CA GLY A 591 0.68 4.72 28.95
C GLY A 591 -0.06 5.73 28.09
N ARG A 592 -1.32 5.45 27.77
CA ARG A 592 -2.17 6.34 26.97
C ARG A 592 -3.61 6.29 27.48
N TYR A 593 -4.28 7.45 27.44
CA TYR A 593 -5.68 7.63 27.79
C TYR A 593 -6.38 8.38 26.67
N ASP A 594 -7.24 7.67 25.93
CA ASP A 594 -7.92 8.20 24.74
C ASP A 594 -9.41 8.41 25.00
N GLY A 595 -9.94 9.53 24.47
CA GLY A 595 -11.35 9.82 24.33
C GLY A 595 -11.78 9.80 22.86
N ASN A 596 -12.96 9.21 22.57
CA ASN A 596 -13.53 9.13 21.23
C ASN A 596 -15.01 9.51 21.23
N SER A 597 -15.39 10.43 20.33
CA SER A 597 -16.77 10.92 20.19
C SER A 597 -17.77 9.89 19.67
N THR A 598 -17.30 8.75 19.11
CA THR A 598 -18.17 7.68 18.60
C THR A 598 -18.67 6.73 19.70
N LEU A 599 -18.17 6.87 20.91
CA LEU A 599 -18.58 6.07 22.07
C LEU A 599 -19.48 6.88 23.02
N SER A 600 -20.32 6.15 23.78
CA SER A 600 -21.24 6.78 24.73
C SER A 600 -20.50 7.39 25.93
N VAL A 601 -21.11 8.41 26.54
CA VAL A 601 -20.62 8.98 27.81
C VAL A 601 -20.50 7.87 28.85
N GLY A 602 -19.34 7.75 29.49
CA GLY A 602 -19.00 6.68 30.43
C GLY A 602 -18.16 5.56 29.80
N ASN A 603 -18.23 5.34 28.49
CA ASN A 603 -17.38 4.41 27.75
C ASN A 603 -16.45 5.10 26.73
N ASN A 604 -16.55 6.42 26.60
CA ASN A 604 -15.85 7.20 25.59
C ASN A 604 -14.37 7.46 25.92
N PHE A 605 -13.95 7.25 27.16
CA PHE A 605 -12.55 7.31 27.59
C PHE A 605 -12.04 5.96 28.04
N TYR A 606 -10.86 5.57 27.61
CA TYR A 606 -10.26 4.27 27.93
C TYR A 606 -8.74 4.32 28.01
N PRO A 607 -8.14 3.64 29.03
CA PRO A 607 -6.70 3.53 29.18
C PRO A 607 -6.15 2.31 28.44
N TYR A 608 -4.90 2.43 27.98
CA TYR A 608 -4.08 1.30 27.50
C TYR A 608 -2.60 1.66 27.54
N GLY A 609 -1.74 0.68 27.26
CA GLY A 609 -0.31 0.92 27.31
C GLY A 609 0.52 -0.30 26.99
N SER A 610 1.82 -0.16 27.13
CA SER A 610 2.78 -1.23 26.86
C SER A 610 3.98 -1.19 27.77
N ALA A 611 4.58 -2.37 27.95
CA ALA A 611 5.88 -2.55 28.57
C ALA A 611 6.76 -3.37 27.62
N ALA A 612 7.96 -2.88 27.34
CA ALA A 612 8.88 -3.53 26.42
C ALA A 612 10.32 -3.43 26.96
N THR A 613 11.10 -4.50 26.79
CA THR A 613 12.50 -4.51 27.17
C THR A 613 13.36 -5.09 26.05
N SER A 614 14.59 -4.62 25.97
CA SER A 614 15.63 -5.23 25.13
C SER A 614 16.90 -5.45 25.94
N PHE A 615 17.54 -6.61 25.71
CA PHE A 615 18.77 -7.02 26.32
C PHE A 615 19.83 -7.33 25.26
N ILE A 616 20.87 -6.50 25.20
CA ILE A 616 21.97 -6.62 24.25
C ILE A 616 23.10 -7.42 24.92
N PHE A 617 22.97 -8.74 24.89
CA PHE A 617 23.87 -9.65 25.61
C PHE A 617 25.23 -9.85 24.92
N SER A 618 25.39 -9.39 23.65
CA SER A 618 26.71 -9.33 23.00
C SER A 618 27.70 -8.41 23.72
N GLN A 619 27.24 -7.51 24.59
CA GLN A 619 28.12 -6.68 25.43
C GLN A 619 29.01 -7.52 26.35
N PHE A 620 28.53 -8.68 26.77
CA PHE A 620 29.22 -9.60 27.71
C PHE A 620 30.12 -10.62 27.01
N PHE A 621 30.18 -10.62 25.68
CA PHE A 621 31.04 -11.52 24.92
C PHE A 621 32.50 -11.13 25.06
N SER A 622 33.41 -12.13 25.01
CA SER A 622 34.84 -11.89 24.90
C SER A 622 35.15 -11.14 23.59
N ASP A 623 36.28 -10.44 23.54
CA ASP A 623 36.71 -9.69 22.36
C ASP A 623 36.89 -10.59 21.12
N GLY A 624 37.27 -11.84 21.31
CA GLY A 624 37.32 -12.83 20.22
C GLY A 624 35.93 -13.15 19.66
N LEU A 625 34.94 -13.35 20.53
CA LEU A 625 33.57 -13.63 20.13
C LEU A 625 32.89 -12.40 19.51
N LYS A 626 33.17 -11.19 20.03
CA LYS A 626 32.66 -9.93 19.47
C LYS A 626 33.12 -9.67 18.03
N ARG A 627 34.29 -10.18 17.64
CA ARG A 627 34.75 -10.09 16.23
C ARG A 627 33.89 -10.92 15.28
N THR A 628 33.31 -12.03 15.76
CA THR A 628 32.46 -12.91 14.97
C THR A 628 30.99 -12.56 15.15
N VAL A 629 30.52 -12.38 16.39
CA VAL A 629 29.15 -12.02 16.77
C VAL A 629 29.17 -10.62 17.35
N ASN A 630 29.00 -9.62 16.51
CA ASN A 630 29.09 -8.20 16.91
C ASN A 630 27.78 -7.66 17.48
N MET A 631 26.64 -8.34 17.25
CA MET A 631 25.34 -8.01 17.80
C MET A 631 24.63 -9.30 18.24
N ALA A 632 24.10 -9.31 19.46
CA ALA A 632 23.17 -10.32 19.93
C ALA A 632 22.23 -9.62 20.92
N LYS A 633 20.95 -9.53 20.58
CA LYS A 633 19.92 -8.78 21.30
C LYS A 633 18.64 -9.59 21.38
N LEU A 634 18.09 -9.70 22.57
CA LEU A 634 16.77 -10.26 22.86
C LEU A 634 15.80 -9.11 23.13
N ARG A 635 14.59 -9.21 22.58
CA ARG A 635 13.47 -8.27 22.83
C ARG A 635 12.29 -9.04 23.39
N VAL A 636 11.57 -8.42 24.34
CA VAL A 636 10.31 -8.93 24.88
C VAL A 636 9.39 -7.73 25.09
N SER A 637 8.17 -7.82 24.61
CA SER A 637 7.17 -6.78 24.83
C SER A 637 5.77 -7.35 25.03
N TYR A 638 5.00 -6.61 25.78
CA TYR A 638 3.56 -6.79 25.94
C TYR A 638 2.88 -5.44 25.82
N GLY A 639 1.83 -5.37 25.01
CA GLY A 639 1.09 -4.13 24.81
C GLY A 639 -0.40 -4.40 24.65
N THR A 640 -1.18 -3.40 25.05
CA THR A 640 -2.62 -3.38 24.86
C THR A 640 -2.99 -2.07 24.16
N VAL A 641 -3.94 -2.11 23.24
CA VAL A 641 -4.47 -0.96 22.51
C VAL A 641 -5.95 -1.16 22.22
N GLY A 642 -6.71 -0.07 22.23
CA GLY A 642 -8.11 -0.09 21.79
C GLY A 642 -8.20 -0.09 20.26
N ASN A 643 -9.30 -0.63 19.71
CA ASN A 643 -9.67 -0.47 18.31
C ASN A 643 -11.14 0.00 18.23
N ASP A 644 -11.35 1.17 17.65
CA ASP A 644 -12.65 1.83 17.53
C ASP A 644 -13.14 1.94 16.07
N GLY A 645 -12.43 1.30 15.14
CA GLY A 645 -12.69 1.38 13.71
C GLY A 645 -14.02 0.79 13.24
N SER A 646 -14.68 -0.02 14.09
CA SER A 646 -15.97 -0.67 13.81
C SER A 646 -17.20 0.13 14.27
N ILE A 647 -17.00 1.31 14.88
CA ILE A 647 -18.10 2.13 15.40
C ILE A 647 -18.21 3.40 14.57
N ASP A 648 -19.26 3.52 13.80
CA ASP A 648 -19.54 4.72 13.02
C ASP A 648 -20.06 5.86 13.91
N PRO A 649 -19.78 7.12 13.58
CA PRO A 649 -20.39 8.26 14.22
C PRO A 649 -21.92 8.15 14.26
N TYR A 650 -22.52 8.53 15.37
CA TYR A 650 -23.99 8.54 15.61
C TYR A 650 -24.67 7.16 15.66
N SER A 651 -23.95 6.05 15.55
CA SER A 651 -24.50 4.69 15.56
C SER A 651 -25.03 4.22 16.93
N LEU A 652 -24.76 4.98 18.01
CA LEU A 652 -25.20 4.69 19.37
C LEU A 652 -26.60 5.18 19.69
N ALA A 653 -27.26 5.85 18.76
CA ALA A 653 -28.64 6.34 18.93
C ALA A 653 -29.53 5.71 17.86
N THR A 654 -30.70 5.19 18.28
CA THR A 654 -31.72 4.76 17.33
C THR A 654 -32.35 6.00 16.72
N VAL A 655 -32.27 6.13 15.42
CA VAL A 655 -32.69 7.31 14.68
C VAL A 655 -33.83 6.99 13.72
N TYR A 656 -34.56 8.03 13.31
CA TYR A 656 -35.45 7.95 12.19
C TYR A 656 -34.71 8.12 10.86
N GLN A 657 -35.18 7.44 9.82
CA GLN A 657 -34.61 7.51 8.46
C GLN A 657 -35.70 7.64 7.41
N THR A 658 -35.39 8.22 6.27
CA THR A 658 -36.34 8.45 5.17
C THR A 658 -36.53 7.23 4.27
N GLN A 659 -35.64 6.25 4.36
CA GLN A 659 -35.67 5.03 3.54
C GLN A 659 -35.57 3.79 4.41
N SER A 660 -36.36 2.76 4.09
CA SER A 660 -36.22 1.44 4.70
C SER A 660 -35.07 0.68 4.00
N GLY A 661 -34.10 0.22 4.76
CA GLY A 661 -33.06 -0.70 4.26
C GLY A 661 -33.54 -2.15 4.19
N ASP A 662 -34.72 -2.48 4.69
CA ASP A 662 -35.24 -3.84 4.75
C ASP A 662 -36.52 -3.98 3.91
N GLN A 663 -36.41 -4.69 2.83
CA GLN A 663 -37.50 -4.93 1.88
C GLN A 663 -38.49 -6.01 2.37
N VAL A 664 -38.14 -6.76 3.42
CA VAL A 664 -39.00 -7.90 3.89
C VAL A 664 -40.12 -7.44 4.79
N ILE A 665 -39.87 -6.43 5.66
CA ILE A 665 -40.85 -6.02 6.68
C ILE A 665 -41.50 -4.66 6.35
N ARG A 666 -40.77 -3.74 5.72
CA ARG A 666 -41.22 -2.36 5.49
C ARG A 666 -40.70 -1.81 4.15
N ASN A 667 -41.25 -2.32 3.06
CA ASN A 667 -40.87 -1.83 1.71
C ASN A 667 -41.53 -0.47 1.40
N ILE A 668 -41.30 0.53 2.26
CA ILE A 668 -41.78 1.91 2.10
C ILE A 668 -40.58 2.84 2.02
N ASN A 669 -40.47 3.58 0.92
CA ASN A 669 -39.53 4.66 0.76
C ASN A 669 -40.28 6.00 0.76
N PHE A 670 -39.78 6.96 1.48
CA PHE A 670 -40.28 8.34 1.43
C PHE A 670 -39.46 9.18 0.44
N PRO A 671 -40.12 10.14 -0.30
CA PRO A 671 -41.57 10.46 -0.28
C PRO A 671 -42.44 9.31 -0.81
N TYR A 672 -43.47 8.94 -0.05
CA TYR A 672 -44.47 7.98 -0.48
C TYR A 672 -45.67 8.74 -1.05
N GLN A 673 -46.01 8.54 -2.32
CA GLN A 673 -47.05 9.29 -3.03
C GLN A 673 -46.91 10.83 -2.86
N GLY A 674 -45.69 11.33 -2.89
CA GLY A 674 -45.39 12.76 -2.72
C GLY A 674 -45.40 13.29 -1.26
N GLN A 675 -45.68 12.42 -0.28
CA GLN A 675 -45.68 12.76 1.14
C GLN A 675 -44.34 12.38 1.80
N SER A 676 -43.67 13.34 2.44
CA SER A 676 -42.49 13.10 3.25
C SER A 676 -42.88 12.36 4.54
N GLY A 677 -42.02 11.47 4.99
CA GLY A 677 -42.17 10.75 6.25
C GLY A 677 -40.86 10.12 6.70
N PHE A 678 -40.89 9.52 7.90
CA PHE A 678 -39.75 8.84 8.49
C PHE A 678 -40.14 7.45 8.98
N LEU A 679 -39.21 6.53 8.89
CA LEU A 679 -39.29 5.20 9.49
C LEU A 679 -38.29 5.08 10.63
N LEU A 680 -38.63 4.37 11.67
CA LEU A 680 -37.66 4.00 12.71
C LEU A 680 -36.60 3.10 12.12
N SER A 681 -35.34 3.34 12.48
CA SER A 681 -34.22 2.47 12.07
C SER A 681 -34.51 1.03 12.49
N GLN A 682 -34.16 0.08 11.63
CA GLN A 682 -34.24 -1.34 11.93
C GLN A 682 -33.15 -1.84 12.88
N THR A 683 -32.08 -1.05 13.04
CA THR A 683 -31.00 -1.35 13.95
C THR A 683 -31.30 -0.72 15.31
N LEU A 684 -31.42 -1.58 16.32
CA LEU A 684 -31.47 -1.15 17.72
C LEU A 684 -30.05 -0.68 18.12
N ALA A 685 -29.94 0.58 18.42
CA ALA A 685 -28.67 1.14 18.88
C ALA A 685 -28.27 0.56 20.24
N ASN A 686 -26.99 0.29 20.43
CA ASN A 686 -26.44 -0.20 21.68
C ASN A 686 -25.53 0.86 22.33
N ALA A 687 -26.06 1.61 23.29
CA ALA A 687 -25.32 2.64 23.99
C ALA A 687 -24.24 2.09 24.94
N THR A 688 -24.18 0.77 25.15
CA THR A 688 -23.16 0.13 26.01
C THR A 688 -21.92 -0.34 25.27
N LEU A 689 -21.85 -0.10 23.96
CA LEU A 689 -20.67 -0.48 23.15
C LEU A 689 -19.39 0.12 23.72
N LYS A 690 -18.35 -0.69 23.70
CA LYS A 690 -16.97 -0.36 24.09
C LYS A 690 -16.03 -0.60 22.93
N ASN A 691 -14.83 -0.01 23.01
CA ASN A 691 -13.75 -0.39 22.11
C ASN A 691 -13.45 -1.88 22.13
N GLU A 692 -13.09 -2.42 20.97
CA GLU A 692 -12.36 -3.68 20.93
C GLU A 692 -11.03 -3.50 21.65
N ARG A 693 -10.58 -4.51 22.37
CA ARG A 693 -9.29 -4.52 23.04
C ARG A 693 -8.35 -5.51 22.38
N LEU A 694 -7.23 -5.01 21.89
CA LEU A 694 -6.15 -5.78 21.30
C LEU A 694 -5.01 -5.91 22.29
N ASP A 695 -4.66 -7.15 22.65
CA ASP A 695 -3.53 -7.51 23.52
C ASP A 695 -2.50 -8.28 22.69
N GLU A 696 -1.21 -7.90 22.75
CA GLU A 696 -0.14 -8.56 22.00
C GLU A 696 1.08 -8.81 22.87
N PHE A 697 1.55 -10.05 22.84
CA PHE A 697 2.86 -10.45 23.33
C PHE A 697 3.80 -10.65 22.15
N GLU A 698 5.00 -10.08 22.21
CA GLU A 698 6.06 -10.28 21.21
C GLU A 698 7.38 -10.60 21.87
N THR A 699 8.13 -11.55 21.30
CA THR A 699 9.53 -11.78 21.61
C THR A 699 10.34 -11.85 20.32
N GLY A 700 11.56 -11.31 20.32
CA GLY A 700 12.40 -11.25 19.13
C GLY A 700 13.89 -11.38 19.44
N LEU A 701 14.61 -11.99 18.51
CA LEU A 701 16.06 -12.18 18.54
C LEU A 701 16.71 -11.48 17.35
N GLU A 702 17.70 -10.65 17.63
CA GLU A 702 18.53 -9.99 16.60
C GLU A 702 19.98 -10.44 16.74
N LEU A 703 20.56 -10.94 15.65
CA LEU A 703 21.95 -11.39 15.60
C LEU A 703 22.69 -10.71 14.45
N GLY A 704 23.91 -10.24 14.74
CA GLY A 704 24.82 -9.65 13.73
C GLY A 704 26.16 -10.36 13.77
N PHE A 705 26.63 -10.80 12.59
CA PHE A 705 27.88 -11.52 12.44
C PHE A 705 28.82 -10.79 11.47
N LEU A 706 30.14 -10.92 11.69
CA LEU A 706 31.20 -10.43 10.79
C LEU A 706 31.04 -8.95 10.44
N ASN A 707 30.86 -8.11 11.46
CA ASN A 707 30.58 -6.66 11.29
C ASN A 707 29.31 -6.40 10.48
N ASN A 708 28.21 -7.11 10.82
CA ASN A 708 26.91 -7.08 10.18
C ASN A 708 26.91 -7.45 8.68
N ARG A 709 27.91 -8.23 8.23
CA ARG A 709 27.84 -8.85 6.90
C ARG A 709 26.73 -9.90 6.81
N ILE A 710 26.35 -10.45 7.94
CA ILE A 710 25.17 -11.30 8.09
C ILE A 710 24.39 -10.74 9.27
N SER A 711 23.15 -10.37 9.07
CA SER A 711 22.24 -9.97 10.15
C SER A 711 20.94 -10.74 10.06
N PHE A 712 20.54 -11.29 11.18
CA PHE A 712 19.30 -12.05 11.35
C PHE A 712 18.40 -11.33 12.34
N GLU A 713 17.12 -11.21 12.01
CA GLU A 713 16.06 -10.77 12.91
C GLU A 713 14.93 -11.80 12.86
N GLY A 714 14.55 -12.35 14.00
CA GLY A 714 13.43 -13.27 14.15
C GLY A 714 12.47 -12.77 15.22
N SER A 715 11.17 -12.90 15.01
CA SER A 715 10.13 -12.52 15.98
C SER A 715 9.03 -13.57 16.03
N TYR A 716 8.54 -13.84 17.25
CA TYR A 716 7.29 -14.54 17.53
C TYR A 716 6.32 -13.56 18.15
N TYR A 717 5.06 -13.60 17.72
CA TYR A 717 3.99 -12.79 18.29
C TYR A 717 2.72 -13.60 18.53
N ALA A 718 1.97 -13.21 19.55
CA ALA A 718 0.64 -13.70 19.86
C ALA A 718 -0.27 -12.52 20.18
N LYS A 719 -1.31 -12.35 19.40
CA LYS A 719 -2.21 -11.21 19.33
C LYS A 719 -3.63 -11.70 19.63
N ASN A 720 -4.34 -11.08 20.56
CA ASN A 720 -5.71 -11.42 20.91
C ASN A 720 -6.57 -10.17 20.85
N THR A 721 -7.67 -10.23 20.10
CA THR A 721 -8.71 -9.21 20.10
C THR A 721 -9.87 -9.68 20.96
N ASN A 722 -10.12 -8.99 22.05
CA ASN A 722 -11.18 -9.29 23.01
C ASN A 722 -12.32 -8.27 22.88
N GLY A 723 -13.56 -8.73 23.01
CA GLY A 723 -14.74 -7.88 22.89
C GLY A 723 -14.87 -7.28 21.47
N GLY A 724 -14.49 -8.05 20.45
CA GLY A 724 -14.66 -7.66 19.06
C GLY A 724 -16.10 -7.28 18.78
N ILE A 725 -16.30 -6.19 18.03
CA ILE A 725 -17.63 -5.65 17.73
C ILE A 725 -18.22 -6.42 16.56
N ILE A 726 -19.38 -7.03 16.79
CA ILE A 726 -20.17 -7.68 15.77
C ILE A 726 -21.32 -6.72 15.42
N PRO A 727 -21.29 -6.08 14.26
CA PRO A 727 -22.41 -5.30 13.78
C PRO A 727 -23.53 -6.22 13.27
N GLN A 728 -24.74 -5.77 13.31
CA GLN A 728 -25.88 -6.48 12.69
C GLN A 728 -26.12 -7.92 13.22
N VAL A 729 -26.02 -8.11 14.53
CA VAL A 729 -26.54 -9.34 15.16
C VAL A 729 -28.06 -9.34 15.03
N SER A 730 -28.62 -10.42 14.45
CA SER A 730 -30.06 -10.53 14.24
C SER A 730 -30.82 -10.58 15.56
N LEU A 731 -31.92 -9.82 15.64
CA LEU A 731 -32.85 -9.80 16.75
C LEU A 731 -34.16 -10.46 16.34
N ALA A 732 -34.91 -10.98 17.33
CA ALA A 732 -36.21 -11.48 17.07
C ALA A 732 -37.15 -10.34 16.58
N PRO A 733 -37.88 -10.51 15.46
CA PRO A 733 -38.76 -9.46 14.91
C PRO A 733 -39.78 -8.89 15.89
N SER A 734 -40.14 -9.65 16.92
CA SER A 734 -41.03 -9.20 18.02
C SER A 734 -40.46 -8.04 18.84
N THR A 735 -39.15 -7.75 18.75
CA THR A 735 -38.53 -6.58 19.38
C THR A 735 -38.84 -5.28 18.64
N GLY A 736 -39.36 -5.34 17.42
CA GLY A 736 -39.53 -4.21 16.51
C GLY A 736 -38.26 -3.81 15.76
N TYR A 737 -37.16 -4.53 15.95
CA TYR A 737 -35.87 -4.31 15.31
C TYR A 737 -35.36 -5.59 14.65
N THR A 738 -34.52 -5.44 13.64
CA THR A 738 -33.93 -6.57 12.91
C THR A 738 -32.53 -6.87 13.41
N PHE A 739 -31.77 -5.83 13.79
CA PHE A 739 -30.35 -5.93 14.13
C PHE A 739 -29.96 -5.11 15.36
N THR A 740 -28.86 -5.50 16.00
CA THR A 740 -28.13 -4.71 16.98
C THR A 740 -26.63 -4.98 16.87
N SER A 741 -25.79 -4.11 17.43
CA SER A 741 -24.33 -4.31 17.50
C SER A 741 -23.93 -4.71 18.92
N VAL A 742 -22.98 -5.64 19.06
CA VAL A 742 -22.54 -6.14 20.39
C VAL A 742 -21.02 -6.33 20.44
N ASN A 743 -20.44 -6.18 21.65
CA ASN A 743 -19.06 -6.59 21.93
C ASN A 743 -19.05 -8.05 22.38
N SER A 744 -18.66 -8.98 21.53
CA SER A 744 -18.68 -10.41 21.88
C SER A 744 -17.56 -11.24 21.28
N ALA A 745 -16.98 -10.85 20.16
CA ALA A 745 -16.02 -11.68 19.45
C ALA A 745 -14.66 -11.77 20.13
N HIS A 746 -14.02 -12.96 20.03
CA HIS A 746 -12.63 -13.17 20.42
C HIS A 746 -11.85 -13.78 19.24
N LEU A 747 -10.86 -13.04 18.73
CA LEU A 747 -9.97 -13.44 17.63
C LEU A 747 -8.54 -13.56 18.15
N GLN A 748 -7.88 -14.68 17.87
CA GLN A 748 -6.47 -14.91 18.18
C GLN A 748 -5.65 -15.01 16.90
N ILE A 749 -4.46 -14.38 16.87
CA ILE A 749 -3.48 -14.50 15.78
C ILE A 749 -2.13 -14.83 16.38
N LYS A 750 -1.46 -15.85 15.86
CA LYS A 750 -0.08 -16.21 16.21
C LYS A 750 0.78 -16.25 14.97
N GLY A 751 2.01 -15.75 15.06
CA GLY A 751 2.89 -15.75 13.91
C GLY A 751 4.37 -15.77 14.25
N LEU A 752 5.13 -16.12 13.22
CA LEU A 752 6.58 -16.11 13.17
C LEU A 752 7.03 -15.27 11.99
N GLU A 753 8.04 -14.44 12.21
CA GLU A 753 8.68 -13.63 11.19
C GLU A 753 10.19 -13.83 11.26
N ALA A 754 10.84 -13.83 10.10
CA ALA A 754 12.29 -13.84 9.98
C ALA A 754 12.75 -12.94 8.85
N ALA A 755 13.83 -12.20 9.08
CA ALA A 755 14.55 -11.44 8.07
C ALA A 755 16.04 -11.73 8.18
N LEU A 756 16.68 -12.03 7.04
CA LEU A 756 18.10 -12.33 6.96
C LEU A 756 18.73 -11.45 5.87
N ASN A 757 19.62 -10.55 6.30
CA ASN A 757 20.42 -9.74 5.39
C ASN A 757 21.83 -10.29 5.32
N ILE A 758 22.34 -10.50 4.11
CA ILE A 758 23.68 -11.06 3.85
C ILE A 758 24.39 -10.16 2.85
N VAL A 759 25.66 -9.88 3.12
CA VAL A 759 26.59 -9.27 2.18
C VAL A 759 27.67 -10.30 1.82
N PRO A 760 27.40 -11.24 0.88
CA PRO A 760 28.32 -12.34 0.56
C PRO A 760 29.66 -11.83 0.06
N VAL A 761 29.64 -10.82 -0.80
CA VAL A 761 30.84 -10.23 -1.38
C VAL A 761 30.81 -8.71 -1.21
N LYS A 762 31.90 -8.16 -0.67
CA LYS A 762 32.15 -6.71 -0.56
C LYS A 762 33.58 -6.43 -0.93
N SER A 763 33.78 -5.81 -2.11
CA SER A 763 35.08 -5.34 -2.60
C SER A 763 34.97 -3.91 -3.09
N ARG A 764 36.10 -3.30 -3.49
CA ARG A 764 36.10 -1.92 -4.03
C ARG A 764 35.27 -1.77 -5.31
N SER A 765 35.19 -2.81 -6.13
CA SER A 765 34.55 -2.75 -7.44
C SER A 765 33.26 -3.54 -7.51
N PHE A 766 33.00 -4.47 -6.56
CA PHE A 766 31.85 -5.34 -6.57
C PHE A 766 31.27 -5.52 -5.17
N GLN A 767 29.96 -5.34 -5.06
CA GLN A 767 29.21 -5.63 -3.84
C GLN A 767 27.94 -6.39 -4.21
N TRP A 768 27.65 -7.43 -3.42
CA TRP A 768 26.39 -8.15 -3.48
C TRP A 768 25.71 -8.06 -2.12
N ASP A 769 24.49 -7.51 -2.11
CA ASP A 769 23.61 -7.41 -0.94
C ASP A 769 22.39 -8.31 -1.21
N MET A 770 22.03 -9.16 -0.26
CA MET A 770 20.89 -10.06 -0.34
C MET A 770 20.05 -9.91 0.92
N THR A 771 18.72 -9.76 0.73
CA THR A 771 17.72 -9.74 1.81
C THR A 771 16.72 -10.87 1.57
N LEU A 772 16.55 -11.72 2.58
CA LEU A 772 15.58 -12.81 2.59
C LEU A 772 14.56 -12.51 3.70
N ASN A 773 13.28 -12.54 3.37
CA ASN A 773 12.19 -12.42 4.34
C ASN A 773 11.37 -13.71 4.33
N TRP A 774 10.86 -14.09 5.48
CA TRP A 774 9.93 -15.19 5.66
C TRP A 774 8.92 -14.85 6.74
N SER A 775 7.65 -15.24 6.55
CA SER A 775 6.62 -15.06 7.56
C SER A 775 5.54 -16.13 7.49
N ARG A 776 5.00 -16.45 8.65
CA ARG A 776 3.85 -17.34 8.84
C ARG A 776 2.92 -16.72 9.89
N SER A 777 1.63 -16.61 9.56
CA SER A 777 0.59 -16.13 10.47
C SER A 777 -0.59 -17.09 10.45
N ARG A 778 -1.20 -17.35 11.61
CA ARG A 778 -2.41 -18.17 11.76
C ARG A 778 -3.39 -17.46 12.66
N SER A 779 -4.59 -17.27 12.16
CA SER A 779 -5.71 -16.73 12.93
C SER A 779 -6.64 -17.84 13.40
N LYS A 780 -7.36 -17.61 14.49
CA LYS A 780 -8.42 -18.48 14.98
C LYS A 780 -9.51 -17.67 15.66
N VAL A 781 -10.75 -17.84 15.24
CA VAL A 781 -11.94 -17.26 15.87
C VAL A 781 -12.27 -18.14 17.09
N LEU A 782 -12.02 -17.64 18.29
CA LEU A 782 -12.23 -18.41 19.52
C LEU A 782 -13.68 -18.32 20.00
N GLU A 783 -14.29 -17.14 19.89
CA GLU A 783 -15.64 -16.86 20.33
C GLU A 783 -16.34 -15.92 19.36
N ILE A 784 -17.66 -16.08 19.24
CA ILE A 784 -18.59 -15.19 18.58
C ILE A 784 -19.80 -14.97 19.50
N TYR A 785 -20.86 -14.33 19.03
CA TYR A 785 -21.99 -13.97 19.89
C TYR A 785 -22.75 -15.20 20.39
N GLN A 786 -22.88 -15.31 21.71
CA GLN A 786 -23.63 -16.38 22.41
C GLN A 786 -23.19 -17.78 21.94
N ASP A 787 -24.15 -18.69 21.72
CA ASP A 787 -23.90 -20.06 21.27
C ASP A 787 -23.86 -20.23 19.74
N LEU A 788 -23.77 -19.13 18.99
CA LEU A 788 -23.66 -19.21 17.54
C LEU A 788 -22.35 -19.93 17.15
N ASN A 789 -22.45 -20.78 16.15
CA ASN A 789 -21.29 -21.43 15.55
C ASN A 789 -20.73 -20.62 14.36
N GLN A 790 -21.53 -19.76 13.75
CA GLN A 790 -21.13 -18.92 12.62
C GLN A 790 -21.92 -17.60 12.57
N ILE A 791 -21.34 -16.59 11.92
CA ILE A 791 -21.98 -15.30 11.61
C ILE A 791 -21.75 -15.01 10.14
N GLY A 792 -22.81 -14.57 9.46
CA GLY A 792 -22.83 -14.37 8.01
C GLY A 792 -23.23 -15.64 7.27
N ASN A 793 -23.37 -15.49 5.98
CA ASN A 793 -23.65 -16.55 5.02
C ASN A 793 -22.88 -16.26 3.71
N GLY A 794 -22.49 -17.31 3.00
CA GLY A 794 -21.68 -17.18 1.80
C GLY A 794 -20.20 -16.93 2.10
N PHE A 795 -19.50 -16.29 1.16
CA PHE A 795 -18.01 -16.22 1.13
C PHE A 795 -17.38 -15.66 2.41
N THR A 796 -17.98 -14.65 3.03
CA THR A 796 -17.42 -13.94 4.21
C THR A 796 -17.91 -14.50 5.54
N THR A 797 -18.36 -15.74 5.60
CA THR A 797 -18.85 -16.36 6.85
C THR A 797 -17.71 -16.54 7.85
N ILE A 798 -17.93 -16.09 9.07
CA ILE A 798 -17.03 -16.25 10.20
C ILE A 798 -17.48 -17.47 11.01
N VAL A 799 -16.60 -18.47 11.14
CA VAL A 799 -16.90 -19.74 11.79
C VAL A 799 -16.10 -19.88 13.08
N LYS A 800 -16.76 -20.17 14.20
CA LYS A 800 -16.13 -20.40 15.51
C LYS A 800 -15.18 -21.60 15.44
N GLY A 801 -14.00 -21.44 15.96
CA GLY A 801 -12.96 -22.49 15.97
C GLY A 801 -12.08 -22.51 14.72
N GLU A 802 -12.43 -21.79 13.67
CA GLU A 802 -11.76 -21.77 12.39
C GLU A 802 -10.92 -20.50 12.17
N SER A 803 -10.23 -20.45 11.05
CA SER A 803 -9.44 -19.30 10.63
C SER A 803 -10.33 -18.10 10.29
N TYR A 804 -9.88 -16.90 10.63
CA TYR A 804 -10.44 -15.67 10.05
C TYR A 804 -9.95 -15.55 8.60
N GLY A 805 -10.84 -15.69 7.66
CA GLY A 805 -10.54 -15.80 6.22
C GLY A 805 -10.94 -17.15 5.61
N THR A 806 -11.67 -17.96 6.36
CA THR A 806 -12.31 -19.18 5.88
C THR A 806 -13.27 -18.86 4.73
N ILE A 807 -13.13 -19.57 3.61
CA ILE A 807 -14.06 -19.51 2.49
C ILE A 807 -15.23 -20.47 2.79
N PHE A 808 -16.45 -19.95 2.72
CA PHE A 808 -17.66 -20.70 3.01
C PHE A 808 -18.59 -20.69 1.80
N GLY A 809 -19.07 -21.87 1.40
CA GLY A 809 -19.90 -21.96 0.19
C GLY A 809 -20.53 -23.34 -0.03
N THR A 810 -21.11 -23.53 -1.22
CA THR A 810 -21.66 -24.82 -1.63
C THR A 810 -20.51 -25.81 -1.90
N ARG A 811 -20.64 -27.00 -1.33
CA ARG A 811 -19.66 -28.09 -1.45
C ARG A 811 -20.29 -29.29 -2.14
N TYR A 812 -19.45 -30.16 -2.68
CA TYR A 812 -19.93 -31.44 -3.21
C TYR A 812 -20.57 -32.27 -2.11
N ALA A 813 -21.72 -32.91 -2.43
CA ALA A 813 -22.27 -33.95 -1.57
C ALA A 813 -21.30 -35.14 -1.49
N ARG A 814 -21.07 -35.66 -0.27
CA ARG A 814 -20.10 -36.73 0.00
C ARG A 814 -20.71 -37.79 0.90
N ASN A 815 -20.28 -39.03 0.72
CA ASN A 815 -20.61 -40.11 1.65
C ASN A 815 -19.76 -40.04 2.96
N ALA A 816 -20.03 -40.93 3.89
CA ALA A 816 -19.28 -41.01 5.16
C ALA A 816 -17.75 -41.24 4.99
N ALA A 817 -17.32 -41.81 3.86
CA ALA A 817 -15.91 -42.02 3.51
C ALA A 817 -15.29 -40.80 2.78
N GLY A 818 -16.00 -39.67 2.65
CA GLY A 818 -15.52 -38.45 1.98
C GLY A 818 -15.55 -38.50 0.45
N ARG A 819 -16.09 -39.56 -0.18
CA ARG A 819 -16.18 -39.66 -1.64
C ARG A 819 -17.37 -38.87 -2.17
N ILE A 820 -17.18 -38.17 -3.30
CA ILE A 820 -18.20 -37.39 -3.97
C ILE A 820 -19.39 -38.30 -4.35
N LEU A 821 -20.59 -37.82 -4.13
CA LEU A 821 -21.82 -38.47 -4.54
C LEU A 821 -22.27 -37.94 -5.92
N THR A 822 -22.79 -38.86 -6.75
CA THR A 822 -23.39 -38.56 -8.04
C THR A 822 -24.87 -38.88 -8.04
N ASP A 823 -25.66 -38.11 -8.79
CA ASP A 823 -27.06 -38.38 -9.05
C ASP A 823 -27.28 -39.57 -10.01
N ALA A 824 -28.53 -39.93 -10.29
CA ALA A 824 -28.90 -40.98 -11.24
C ALA A 824 -28.30 -40.75 -12.64
N GLY A 825 -28.09 -39.51 -13.07
CA GLY A 825 -27.49 -39.11 -14.32
C GLY A 825 -25.96 -39.15 -14.31
N GLY A 826 -25.28 -39.55 -13.22
CA GLY A 826 -23.84 -39.65 -13.07
C GLY A 826 -23.15 -38.32 -12.83
N LEU A 827 -23.89 -37.24 -12.57
CA LEU A 827 -23.35 -35.89 -12.29
C LEU A 827 -23.17 -35.68 -10.80
N PRO A 828 -22.09 -34.98 -10.37
CA PRO A 828 -21.94 -34.59 -8.98
C PRO A 828 -23.00 -33.54 -8.62
N TYR A 829 -23.40 -33.46 -7.35
CA TYR A 829 -24.35 -32.46 -6.90
C TYR A 829 -23.92 -31.79 -5.58
N ALA A 830 -24.51 -30.64 -5.29
CA ALA A 830 -24.22 -29.89 -4.08
C ALA A 830 -24.80 -30.59 -2.84
N ALA A 831 -24.08 -30.53 -1.73
CA ALA A 831 -24.62 -30.91 -0.43
C ALA A 831 -25.78 -29.97 -0.02
N ASP A 832 -26.70 -30.46 0.77
CA ASP A 832 -27.90 -29.71 1.24
C ASP A 832 -27.50 -28.51 2.11
N THR A 833 -26.29 -28.54 2.71
CA THR A 833 -25.76 -27.48 3.57
C THR A 833 -24.45 -26.96 3.03
N GLN A 834 -24.29 -25.65 3.07
CA GLN A 834 -22.98 -25.02 2.83
C GLN A 834 -21.98 -25.40 3.93
N GLY A 835 -20.70 -25.21 3.64
CA GLY A 835 -19.60 -25.48 4.57
C GLY A 835 -18.31 -24.80 4.16
N ILE A 836 -17.26 -25.08 4.93
CA ILE A 836 -15.92 -24.59 4.65
C ILE A 836 -15.38 -25.30 3.41
N ILE A 837 -14.87 -24.51 2.45
CA ILE A 837 -14.34 -24.98 1.17
C ILE A 837 -12.92 -24.45 0.88
N GLY A 838 -12.35 -23.61 1.75
CA GLY A 838 -10.99 -23.08 1.64
C GLY A 838 -10.64 -22.07 2.72
N ASP A 839 -9.41 -21.54 2.66
CA ASP A 839 -8.87 -20.46 3.49
C ASP A 839 -8.03 -19.50 2.64
N ILE A 840 -8.37 -18.21 2.66
CA ILE A 840 -7.64 -17.17 1.89
C ILE A 840 -6.23 -16.89 2.43
N ASN A 841 -5.94 -17.27 3.68
CA ASN A 841 -4.66 -16.98 4.31
C ASN A 841 -3.56 -17.91 3.80
N PRO A 842 -2.39 -17.39 3.43
CA PRO A 842 -1.28 -18.23 3.01
C PRO A 842 -0.74 -19.07 4.18
N ASP A 843 -0.21 -20.25 3.86
CA ASP A 843 0.53 -21.08 4.81
C ASP A 843 1.77 -20.36 5.33
N TRP A 844 2.50 -19.75 4.42
CA TRP A 844 3.65 -18.88 4.68
C TRP A 844 4.01 -18.10 3.41
N THR A 845 4.75 -17.03 3.60
CA THR A 845 5.30 -16.21 2.51
C THR A 845 6.81 -16.08 2.68
N ALA A 846 7.53 -15.96 1.57
CA ALA A 846 8.95 -15.68 1.56
C ALA A 846 9.33 -14.79 0.39
N SER A 847 10.42 -14.04 0.54
CA SER A 847 10.95 -13.22 -0.55
C SER A 847 12.47 -13.18 -0.55
N ALA A 848 13.06 -12.93 -1.71
CA ALA A 848 14.50 -12.82 -1.90
C ALA A 848 14.82 -11.61 -2.80
N ASN A 849 15.38 -10.57 -2.20
CA ASN A 849 15.87 -9.39 -2.91
C ASN A 849 17.40 -9.47 -3.06
N ASN A 850 17.90 -9.35 -4.28
CA ASN A 850 19.32 -9.37 -4.60
C ASN A 850 19.73 -8.10 -5.31
N ASN A 851 20.75 -7.43 -4.79
CA ASN A 851 21.31 -6.20 -5.35
C ASN A 851 22.81 -6.37 -5.59
N PHE A 852 23.24 -6.14 -6.81
CA PHE A 852 24.64 -6.21 -7.25
C PHE A 852 25.11 -4.86 -7.71
N ARG A 853 26.23 -4.40 -7.20
CA ARG A 853 26.92 -3.19 -7.67
C ARG A 853 28.28 -3.56 -8.20
N TYR A 854 28.51 -3.31 -9.48
CA TYR A 854 29.81 -3.49 -10.11
C TYR A 854 30.25 -2.20 -10.76
N ARG A 855 31.18 -1.50 -10.10
CA ARG A 855 31.68 -0.17 -10.54
C ARG A 855 30.50 0.82 -10.70
N GLN A 856 30.07 1.10 -11.96
CA GLN A 856 28.98 2.00 -12.33
C GLN A 856 27.68 1.27 -12.64
N TRP A 857 27.72 -0.04 -12.73
CA TRP A 857 26.57 -0.89 -13.01
C TRP A 857 25.86 -1.28 -11.73
N ASN A 858 24.55 -1.19 -11.75
CA ASN A 858 23.68 -1.78 -10.75
C ASN A 858 22.80 -2.83 -11.43
N PHE A 859 22.71 -3.98 -10.83
CA PHE A 859 21.79 -5.04 -11.23
C PHE A 859 21.03 -5.51 -10.00
N SER A 860 19.72 -5.72 -10.13
CA SER A 860 18.90 -6.27 -9.04
C SER A 860 17.83 -7.19 -9.58
N PHE A 861 17.43 -8.14 -8.77
CA PHE A 861 16.22 -8.92 -9.01
C PHE A 861 15.56 -9.31 -7.69
N PHE A 862 14.23 -9.44 -7.76
CA PHE A 862 13.38 -9.68 -6.60
C PHE A 862 12.41 -10.81 -6.87
N PHE A 863 12.58 -11.92 -6.15
CA PHE A 863 11.64 -13.05 -6.13
C PHE A 863 10.73 -12.97 -4.93
N ASP A 864 9.46 -13.33 -5.15
CA ASP A 864 8.44 -13.40 -4.12
C ASP A 864 7.68 -14.73 -4.23
N PHE A 865 7.47 -15.38 -3.11
CA PHE A 865 6.84 -16.68 -2.99
C PHE A 865 5.72 -16.64 -1.95
N LYS A 866 4.57 -17.19 -2.33
CA LYS A 866 3.43 -17.45 -1.45
C LYS A 866 3.07 -18.92 -1.52
N LYS A 867 2.96 -19.59 -0.38
CA LYS A 867 2.43 -20.97 -0.29
C LYS A 867 1.03 -20.94 0.30
N GLY A 868 0.07 -21.59 -0.38
CA GLY A 868 -1.32 -21.65 0.04
C GLY A 868 -2.09 -20.33 -0.13
N GLY A 869 -3.21 -20.23 0.52
CA GLY A 869 -4.16 -19.14 0.37
C GLY A 869 -5.06 -19.38 -0.83
N ASP A 870 -6.23 -19.96 -0.54
CA ASP A 870 -7.20 -20.34 -1.55
C ASP A 870 -7.89 -19.13 -2.17
N ILE A 871 -8.26 -19.25 -3.44
CA ILE A 871 -8.91 -18.22 -4.23
C ILE A 871 -10.16 -18.81 -4.89
N GLN A 872 -11.28 -18.13 -4.73
CA GLN A 872 -12.46 -18.42 -5.52
C GLN A 872 -12.30 -17.82 -6.92
N ASN A 873 -12.05 -18.67 -7.92
CA ASN A 873 -11.88 -18.22 -9.30
C ASN A 873 -13.24 -18.19 -10.02
N ASN A 874 -13.90 -17.05 -9.96
CA ASN A 874 -15.21 -16.85 -10.59
C ASN A 874 -15.14 -16.70 -12.12
N VAL A 875 -13.97 -16.39 -12.68
CA VAL A 875 -13.77 -16.40 -14.14
C VAL A 875 -13.96 -17.80 -14.67
N ASP A 876 -13.36 -18.80 -14.02
CA ASP A 876 -13.62 -20.21 -14.35
C ASP A 876 -15.03 -20.64 -13.96
N GLY A 877 -15.52 -20.22 -12.80
CA GLY A 877 -16.84 -20.56 -12.33
C GLY A 877 -17.92 -20.23 -13.37
N TYR A 878 -18.07 -18.99 -13.73
CA TYR A 878 -18.97 -18.57 -14.78
C TYR A 878 -18.57 -19.11 -16.14
N GLY A 879 -17.26 -19.20 -16.40
CA GLY A 879 -16.71 -19.77 -17.60
C GLY A 879 -17.11 -21.21 -17.84
N TYR A 880 -17.28 -22.02 -16.80
CA TYR A 880 -17.78 -23.42 -16.93
C TYR A 880 -19.18 -23.44 -17.55
N PHE A 881 -20.06 -22.53 -17.16
CA PHE A 881 -21.34 -22.41 -17.81
C PHE A 881 -21.20 -21.99 -19.30
N TYR A 882 -20.33 -21.02 -19.56
CA TYR A 882 -20.12 -20.51 -20.91
C TYR A 882 -19.29 -21.42 -21.81
N GLY A 883 -18.47 -22.32 -21.27
CA GLY A 883 -17.53 -23.17 -22.02
C GLY A 883 -16.33 -22.39 -22.58
N THR A 884 -15.82 -21.38 -21.82
CA THR A 884 -14.75 -20.48 -22.25
C THR A 884 -13.38 -20.69 -21.59
N PRO A 885 -13.23 -21.17 -20.34
CA PRO A 885 -11.91 -21.51 -19.80
C PRO A 885 -11.19 -22.60 -20.60
N LYS A 886 -9.87 -22.58 -20.63
CA LYS A 886 -9.02 -23.53 -21.32
C LYS A 886 -9.34 -25.00 -20.98
N VAL A 887 -9.62 -25.26 -19.71
CA VAL A 887 -9.96 -26.61 -19.21
C VAL A 887 -11.22 -27.19 -19.89
N THR A 888 -12.13 -26.34 -20.39
CA THR A 888 -13.36 -26.75 -21.08
C THR A 888 -13.11 -27.22 -22.53
N GLU A 889 -11.86 -27.20 -23.03
CA GLU A 889 -11.48 -27.83 -24.30
C GLU A 889 -11.63 -29.36 -24.23
N ASP A 890 -11.53 -29.93 -23.03
CA ASP A 890 -11.83 -31.36 -22.84
C ASP A 890 -13.35 -31.55 -22.75
N ARG A 891 -13.95 -31.83 -23.91
CA ARG A 891 -15.40 -32.05 -24.09
C ARG A 891 -15.82 -33.50 -24.20
N GLY A 892 -14.85 -34.39 -24.10
CA GLY A 892 -15.12 -35.83 -24.19
C GLY A 892 -16.10 -36.32 -23.12
N PRO A 893 -16.80 -37.41 -23.40
CA PRO A 893 -17.63 -38.08 -22.40
C PRO A 893 -16.71 -38.60 -21.26
N ARG A 894 -17.19 -38.45 -20.01
CA ARG A 894 -16.44 -38.86 -18.82
C ARG A 894 -17.33 -39.52 -17.79
N VAL A 895 -16.76 -40.47 -17.06
CA VAL A 895 -17.38 -41.00 -15.84
C VAL A 895 -16.81 -40.23 -14.64
N VAL A 896 -17.67 -39.57 -13.89
CA VAL A 896 -17.22 -38.80 -12.69
C VAL A 896 -16.76 -39.80 -11.64
N ASP A 897 -15.55 -39.59 -11.08
CA ASP A 897 -15.08 -40.42 -9.96
C ASP A 897 -15.89 -40.10 -8.69
N GLY A 898 -16.83 -40.95 -8.41
CA GLY A 898 -17.80 -40.78 -7.34
C GLY A 898 -18.55 -42.07 -7.02
N ILE A 899 -19.46 -41.96 -6.06
CA ILE A 899 -20.38 -43.02 -5.65
C ILE A 899 -21.80 -42.62 -6.05
N SER A 900 -22.52 -43.48 -6.74
CA SER A 900 -23.96 -43.28 -7.02
C SER A 900 -24.72 -43.16 -5.69
N ALA A 901 -25.46 -42.09 -5.49
CA ALA A 901 -26.27 -41.88 -4.29
C ALA A 901 -27.44 -42.89 -4.20
N GLU A 902 -27.86 -43.42 -5.34
CA GLU A 902 -28.97 -44.40 -5.40
C GLU A 902 -28.50 -45.82 -5.08
N THR A 903 -27.33 -46.22 -5.62
CA THR A 903 -26.91 -47.64 -5.53
C THR A 903 -25.85 -47.87 -4.45
N GLY A 904 -25.15 -46.81 -4.00
CA GLY A 904 -24.01 -46.90 -3.08
C GLY A 904 -22.73 -47.50 -3.73
N LEU A 905 -22.75 -47.75 -5.02
CA LEU A 905 -21.64 -48.36 -5.80
C LEU A 905 -20.87 -47.25 -6.55
N PRO A 906 -19.63 -47.53 -7.01
CA PRO A 906 -18.92 -46.63 -7.89
C PRO A 906 -19.74 -46.19 -9.09
N ASN A 907 -19.70 -44.90 -9.42
CA ASN A 907 -20.42 -44.37 -10.57
C ASN A 907 -19.87 -44.98 -11.88
N THR A 908 -20.76 -45.41 -12.76
CA THR A 908 -20.43 -45.97 -14.08
C THR A 908 -21.09 -45.18 -15.22
N VAL A 909 -21.92 -44.17 -14.87
CA VAL A 909 -22.67 -43.37 -15.86
C VAL A 909 -21.76 -42.36 -16.52
N SER A 910 -21.67 -42.40 -17.84
CA SER A 910 -20.91 -41.43 -18.62
C SER A 910 -21.74 -40.17 -18.91
N VAL A 911 -21.15 -39.01 -18.67
CA VAL A 911 -21.76 -37.69 -18.90
C VAL A 911 -20.95 -36.90 -19.93
N THR A 912 -21.58 -35.98 -20.65
CA THR A 912 -20.88 -35.08 -21.57
C THR A 912 -20.03 -34.05 -20.81
N GLY A 913 -18.96 -33.58 -21.42
CA GLY A 913 -18.14 -32.50 -20.83
C GLY A 913 -18.97 -31.24 -20.54
N GLN A 914 -19.90 -30.86 -21.42
CA GLN A 914 -20.80 -29.73 -21.20
C GLN A 914 -21.66 -29.91 -19.94
N ALA A 915 -22.33 -31.07 -19.80
CA ALA A 915 -23.17 -31.33 -18.63
C ALA A 915 -22.38 -31.29 -17.31
N TYR A 916 -21.17 -31.86 -17.33
CA TYR A 916 -20.27 -31.86 -16.18
C TYR A 916 -19.86 -30.43 -15.74
N TYR A 917 -19.34 -29.61 -16.68
CA TYR A 917 -18.88 -28.26 -16.33
C TYR A 917 -20.04 -27.33 -15.96
N GLN A 918 -21.19 -27.44 -16.65
CA GLN A 918 -22.38 -26.66 -16.29
C GLN A 918 -22.92 -27.04 -14.91
N ARG A 919 -22.82 -28.30 -14.48
CA ARG A 919 -23.14 -28.74 -13.13
C ARG A 919 -22.16 -28.19 -12.12
N ALA A 920 -20.86 -28.23 -12.43
CA ALA A 920 -19.77 -27.72 -11.58
C ALA A 920 -19.90 -26.22 -11.31
N ASN A 921 -20.38 -25.43 -12.26
CA ASN A 921 -20.67 -24.00 -12.07
C ASN A 921 -21.59 -23.72 -10.85
N GLY A 922 -22.50 -24.62 -10.53
CA GLY A 922 -23.42 -24.49 -9.38
C GLY A 922 -22.80 -24.87 -8.02
N ILE A 923 -21.55 -25.34 -7.98
CA ILE A 923 -20.89 -25.84 -6.78
C ILE A 923 -19.63 -25.01 -6.54
N THR A 924 -19.65 -24.10 -5.56
CA THR A 924 -18.55 -23.15 -5.31
C THR A 924 -17.22 -23.84 -5.05
N GLU A 925 -17.23 -25.02 -4.39
CA GLU A 925 -16.02 -25.82 -4.14
C GLU A 925 -15.26 -26.14 -5.44
N SER A 926 -15.95 -26.27 -6.58
CA SER A 926 -15.34 -26.62 -7.87
C SER A 926 -14.38 -25.57 -8.42
N VAL A 927 -14.48 -24.34 -7.94
CA VAL A 927 -13.71 -23.17 -8.43
C VAL A 927 -12.79 -22.57 -7.35
N ILE A 928 -12.64 -23.28 -6.24
CA ILE A 928 -11.62 -22.94 -5.24
C ILE A 928 -10.28 -23.49 -5.70
N GLN A 929 -9.30 -22.62 -5.83
CA GLN A 929 -7.98 -22.94 -6.38
C GLN A 929 -6.88 -22.51 -5.39
N ASP A 930 -5.81 -23.31 -5.25
CA ASP A 930 -4.64 -22.96 -4.44
C ASP A 930 -3.89 -21.79 -5.07
N GLY A 931 -3.81 -20.68 -4.36
CA GLY A 931 -3.13 -19.45 -4.78
C GLY A 931 -1.60 -19.47 -4.58
N THR A 932 -0.96 -20.64 -4.48
CA THR A 932 0.50 -20.76 -4.40
C THR A 932 1.16 -20.20 -5.66
N TYR A 933 2.16 -19.33 -5.48
CA TYR A 933 2.93 -18.80 -6.60
C TYR A 933 4.40 -18.57 -6.27
N LEU A 934 5.22 -18.51 -7.32
CA LEU A 934 6.55 -17.92 -7.36
C LEU A 934 6.57 -16.85 -8.45
N LYS A 935 6.97 -15.61 -8.07
CA LYS A 935 7.02 -14.46 -8.98
C LYS A 935 8.43 -13.87 -9.07
N LEU A 936 8.86 -13.52 -10.27
CA LEU A 936 9.91 -12.53 -10.48
C LEU A 936 9.25 -11.14 -10.57
N ARG A 937 9.12 -10.48 -9.40
CA ARG A 937 8.42 -9.19 -9.30
C ARG A 937 9.10 -8.08 -10.06
N ASN A 938 10.42 -7.98 -9.92
CA ASN A 938 11.20 -7.04 -10.70
C ASN A 938 12.61 -7.56 -10.97
N ALA A 939 13.17 -7.10 -12.08
CA ALA A 939 14.57 -7.20 -12.41
C ALA A 939 15.02 -5.89 -13.04
N SER A 940 16.13 -5.32 -12.58
CA SER A 940 16.60 -4.01 -13.03
C SER A 940 18.08 -4.05 -13.36
N ILE A 941 18.46 -3.34 -14.42
CA ILE A 941 19.85 -3.04 -14.76
C ILE A 941 20.01 -1.54 -14.97
N GLY A 942 21.02 -0.96 -14.35
CA GLY A 942 21.29 0.48 -14.43
C GLY A 942 22.76 0.79 -14.59
N TYR A 943 23.04 1.91 -15.22
CA TYR A 943 24.38 2.45 -15.41
C TYR A 943 24.43 3.93 -15.06
N THR A 944 25.41 4.32 -14.22
CA THR A 944 25.61 5.71 -13.82
C THR A 944 26.93 6.24 -14.38
N ILE A 945 26.88 7.28 -15.20
CA ILE A 945 28.05 7.94 -15.76
C ILE A 945 28.75 8.75 -14.66
N LYS A 946 30.03 8.51 -14.46
CA LYS A 946 30.84 9.18 -13.41
C LYS A 946 31.06 10.66 -13.69
N PRO A 947 31.17 11.50 -12.62
CA PRO A 947 31.49 12.92 -12.76
C PRO A 947 32.75 13.21 -13.55
N ALA A 948 33.76 12.30 -13.52
CA ALA A 948 35.00 12.44 -14.28
C ALA A 948 34.80 12.48 -15.80
N ALA A 949 33.75 11.76 -16.33
CA ALA A 949 33.42 11.81 -17.75
C ALA A 949 32.55 13.03 -18.10
N LEU A 950 31.96 13.69 -17.10
CA LEU A 950 31.03 14.82 -17.25
C LEU A 950 31.66 16.19 -16.98
N LYS A 951 32.97 16.27 -16.89
CA LYS A 951 33.72 17.51 -16.52
C LYS A 951 33.42 18.75 -17.38
N LYS A 952 32.97 18.54 -18.61
CA LYS A 952 32.58 19.62 -19.55
C LYS A 952 31.05 19.79 -19.65
N SER A 953 30.28 19.05 -18.85
CA SER A 953 28.83 19.05 -18.82
C SER A 953 28.31 19.76 -17.58
N PRO A 954 27.12 20.37 -17.58
CA PRO A 954 26.48 20.91 -16.37
C PRO A 954 26.04 19.81 -15.40
N PHE A 955 26.01 18.54 -15.84
CA PHE A 955 25.51 17.43 -15.05
C PHE A 955 26.58 16.85 -14.12
N LYS A 956 26.22 16.64 -12.86
CA LYS A 956 27.03 15.92 -11.84
C LYS A 956 26.94 14.41 -12.02
N ALA A 957 25.76 13.91 -12.44
CA ALA A 957 25.54 12.51 -12.76
C ALA A 957 24.45 12.35 -13.82
N ILE A 958 24.59 11.32 -14.64
CA ILE A 958 23.56 10.84 -15.56
C ILE A 958 23.40 9.35 -15.30
N SER A 959 22.19 8.91 -14.95
CA SER A 959 21.88 7.49 -14.74
C SER A 959 20.80 7.06 -15.71
N VAL A 960 20.99 5.89 -16.31
CA VAL A 960 19.99 5.21 -17.14
C VAL A 960 19.72 3.84 -16.55
N SER A 961 18.45 3.41 -16.54
CA SER A 961 18.11 2.06 -16.10
C SER A 961 16.92 1.51 -16.89
N VAL A 962 16.88 0.18 -16.97
CA VAL A 962 15.77 -0.58 -17.49
C VAL A 962 15.31 -1.52 -16.38
N THR A 963 14.01 -1.50 -16.09
CA THR A 963 13.38 -2.36 -15.06
C THR A 963 12.22 -3.10 -15.68
N GLY A 964 12.19 -4.42 -15.52
CA GLY A 964 11.01 -5.22 -15.84
C GLY A 964 10.25 -5.55 -14.57
N ARG A 965 8.91 -5.47 -14.60
CA ARG A 965 8.02 -5.83 -13.50
C ARG A 965 7.12 -6.99 -13.87
N ASN A 966 6.82 -7.86 -12.90
CA ASN A 966 5.98 -9.06 -13.07
C ASN A 966 6.42 -9.89 -14.30
N LEU A 967 7.75 -9.98 -14.53
CA LEU A 967 8.33 -10.61 -15.72
C LEU A 967 7.95 -12.07 -15.86
N TRP A 968 7.76 -12.74 -14.75
CA TRP A 968 7.42 -14.16 -14.72
C TRP A 968 6.62 -14.50 -13.47
N ILE A 969 5.56 -15.29 -13.66
CA ILE A 969 4.68 -15.83 -12.62
C ILE A 969 4.53 -17.32 -12.88
N HIS A 970 4.76 -18.13 -11.86
CA HIS A 970 4.46 -19.56 -11.85
C HIS A 970 3.46 -19.83 -10.73
N ALA A 971 2.21 -20.10 -11.12
CA ALA A 971 1.10 -20.43 -10.22
C ALA A 971 0.43 -21.72 -10.73
N PRO A 972 0.97 -22.91 -10.37
CA PRO A 972 0.63 -24.19 -11.03
C PRO A 972 -0.81 -24.64 -10.79
N HIS A 973 -1.48 -24.09 -9.78
CA HIS A 973 -2.83 -24.49 -9.38
C HIS A 973 -3.86 -23.37 -9.56
N PHE A 974 -3.47 -22.24 -10.16
CA PHE A 974 -4.33 -21.10 -10.43
C PHE A 974 -4.40 -20.80 -11.92
N THR A 975 -5.57 -20.88 -12.51
CA THR A 975 -5.81 -20.68 -13.95
C THR A 975 -6.19 -19.24 -14.31
N GLY A 976 -6.45 -18.38 -13.31
CA GLY A 976 -6.62 -16.94 -13.48
C GLY A 976 -5.29 -16.26 -13.81
N GLY A 977 -5.17 -15.03 -14.15
CA GLY A 977 -3.90 -14.41 -14.52
C GLY A 977 -2.93 -14.26 -13.34
N ASP A 978 -3.30 -13.49 -12.33
CA ASP A 978 -2.47 -13.18 -11.16
C ASP A 978 -3.18 -13.53 -9.85
N PRO A 979 -2.65 -14.48 -9.04
CA PRO A 979 -3.26 -14.92 -7.79
C PRO A 979 -3.18 -13.91 -6.63
N GLU A 980 -2.61 -12.71 -6.83
CA GLU A 980 -2.61 -11.64 -5.83
C GLU A 980 -3.78 -10.67 -5.97
N VAL A 981 -4.56 -10.75 -7.03
CA VAL A 981 -5.68 -9.84 -7.28
C VAL A 981 -6.88 -10.19 -6.39
N SER A 982 -7.48 -9.17 -5.78
CA SER A 982 -8.76 -9.25 -5.07
C SER A 982 -9.76 -8.32 -5.73
N SER A 983 -10.67 -8.87 -6.54
CA SER A 983 -11.47 -8.13 -7.52
C SER A 983 -12.49 -7.12 -6.97
N PHE A 984 -12.74 -7.09 -5.66
CA PHE A 984 -13.79 -6.26 -5.06
C PHE A 984 -13.26 -5.21 -4.07
N GLY A 985 -12.02 -4.76 -4.26
CA GLY A 985 -11.46 -3.66 -3.48
C GLY A 985 -10.72 -4.08 -2.22
N SER A 986 -10.52 -3.11 -1.31
CA SER A 986 -9.66 -3.25 -0.13
C SER A 986 -10.38 -3.79 1.11
N SER A 987 -11.70 -3.99 1.08
CA SER A 987 -12.47 -4.45 2.25
C SER A 987 -12.08 -5.88 2.70
N ASN A 988 -12.31 -6.19 3.98
CA ASN A 988 -12.00 -7.52 4.53
C ASN A 988 -12.78 -8.64 3.83
N GLY A 989 -14.05 -8.41 3.53
CA GLY A 989 -14.94 -9.38 2.89
C GLY A 989 -14.69 -9.58 1.39
N SER A 990 -13.82 -8.77 0.78
CA SER A 990 -13.51 -8.81 -0.65
C SER A 990 -12.29 -9.67 -0.98
N GLN A 991 -11.55 -10.14 0.01
CA GLN A 991 -10.28 -10.84 -0.21
C GLN A 991 -10.49 -12.29 -0.67
N GLY A 992 -9.56 -12.79 -1.50
CA GLY A 992 -9.59 -14.18 -1.98
C GLY A 992 -10.60 -14.46 -3.10
N ILE A 993 -11.11 -13.42 -3.77
CA ILE A 993 -12.02 -13.55 -4.92
C ILE A 993 -11.37 -12.99 -6.18
N TYR A 994 -11.23 -13.82 -7.20
CA TYR A 994 -10.83 -13.42 -8.54
C TYR A 994 -12.04 -13.44 -9.48
N SER A 995 -12.41 -12.27 -10.03
CA SER A 995 -13.62 -12.13 -10.84
C SER A 995 -13.49 -10.98 -11.83
N PHE A 996 -13.47 -11.22 -13.09
CA PHE A 996 -13.56 -10.27 -14.22
C PHE A 996 -13.03 -8.84 -14.00
N SER A 997 -12.06 -8.66 -13.09
CA SER A 997 -11.31 -7.41 -12.95
C SER A 997 -10.33 -7.27 -14.11
N VAL A 998 -9.92 -6.04 -14.39
CA VAL A 998 -8.84 -5.80 -15.35
C VAL A 998 -7.59 -6.58 -14.90
N PRO A 999 -7.02 -7.43 -15.77
CA PRO A 999 -5.82 -8.18 -15.44
C PRO A 999 -4.66 -7.28 -15.04
N THR A 1000 -3.84 -7.72 -14.08
CA THR A 1000 -2.55 -7.06 -13.81
C THR A 1000 -1.65 -7.08 -15.05
N SER A 1001 -0.63 -6.26 -15.04
CA SER A 1001 0.26 -6.12 -16.19
C SER A 1001 1.69 -6.56 -15.89
N ARG A 1002 2.37 -7.04 -16.94
CA ARG A 1002 3.82 -7.09 -17.05
C ARG A 1002 4.29 -5.79 -17.65
N SER A 1003 5.33 -5.16 -17.09
CA SER A 1003 5.87 -3.91 -17.65
C SER A 1003 7.38 -3.96 -17.91
N ILE A 1004 7.81 -3.09 -18.85
CA ILE A 1004 9.22 -2.75 -19.07
C ILE A 1004 9.32 -1.23 -18.97
N ASP A 1005 10.13 -0.78 -18.01
CA ASP A 1005 10.28 0.62 -17.63
C ASP A 1005 11.69 1.11 -18.02
N PHE A 1006 11.77 2.25 -18.68
CA PHE A 1006 13.00 2.95 -19.06
C PHE A 1006 13.11 4.22 -18.23
N ASN A 1007 14.21 4.40 -17.51
CA ASN A 1007 14.43 5.57 -16.68
C ASN A 1007 15.69 6.33 -17.09
N LEU A 1008 15.56 7.65 -17.16
CA LEU A 1008 16.67 8.61 -17.29
C LEU A 1008 16.64 9.54 -16.06
N LYS A 1009 17.76 9.61 -15.34
CA LYS A 1009 17.94 10.55 -14.22
C LYS A 1009 19.13 11.45 -14.47
N LEU A 1010 18.90 12.76 -14.40
CA LEU A 1010 19.88 13.81 -14.55
C LEU A 1010 20.06 14.55 -13.23
N THR A 1011 21.29 14.70 -12.75
CA THR A 1011 21.63 15.50 -11.55
C THR A 1011 22.52 16.65 -11.94
N LEU A 1012 22.11 17.90 -11.65
CA LEU A 1012 22.88 19.12 -11.86
C LEU A 1012 23.48 19.68 -10.58
#